data_e8bb332434d307978da48787b29593f8
#
_entry.id   e8bb332434d307978da48787b29593f8
#
_cell.length_a   1.000
_cell.length_b   1.000
_cell.length_c   1.000
_cell.angle_alpha   90.00
_cell.angle_beta   90.00
_cell.angle_gamma   90.00
#
_symmetry.space_group_name_H-M   'P 1'
#
loop_
_entity.id
_entity.type
_entity.pdbx_description
1 polymer ?
#
loop_
_entity_poly.entity_id
_entity_poly.type
_entity_poly.pdbx_seq_one_letter_code
_entity_poly.pdbx_strand_id
1 'polypeptide(L)'
;VFFCFFMVFSMLDLSAVNAKADTVAESTMNLNRTITVDGNELELNAQIRFNAVNKDTNTVFDESKTYTRGEWVTLLLDKLNAPLMSADQIDYYYLDSLNSATGTAVETANAYGFLPVPDVEDLEQDIPLFYPDEPCTREFAAYTAVHAMGFNGENTIAMDDWSDANQVKYKDEIKIALINNFLYLTDNTFYPQKTITGADVKSIFYAIDDLNDSIKLSKDQTYDHSEILDSVVNVAADQAADYSVVKNGDVYEVTLPNKKTTDGIKVDDVIRLPESTEYATGLMLKVAQISQSGDSVKLVCTVPELAEIYSKLDLAELGLPSVDSFVAAEGITCEYNSNGSITADDSGLYPLSINAGGSTQIPGTLEFTIAEKEITDNLKVSGSVEVEIPDITCIAKANVGWRGVDVDEFTLSISEKIKIASQLELTLAESGYELTNSNGATRFESGRIEIGRLPIRIGATGLSFDIVFFCNVSAKGTASITYTINSTQGYQYKNGASRAIFDFYDSLDFMEIKASGTAGLGLSGVLCAFNLIDLAGYAGEAGIGFNGSFTPHILATDTLYCGDMTLYAYAKSGIDQETVVGKFLNDVCHYTLEFQHLDNDSSNPFKAKFHVENGRVVPECTFGTGELKGLIASADENEPIAGARIRIYSGETLGENLVRTIYTDETGNYSVDNLTAGTYSIEIAATGYKKYDMQVEITENATVYNETLLMIGRNGEDGVGTVTGELKDALTGLPIQDMTYNIRKDWNNTTGAVLETGTFDASTYELSLNPGNYTLEIIKENYITNHINIAVVLDETKTYNVTLSPENSSIDSDNLRIVLTWGEYPWDLDSHLYGKDKLTDSDVFHTCYWAKNYYQGSTAIAKLDVDDTTSYGPETTTIYELNDNMKYSYYVHDYTNGYSSSSTAMAASGAKVQVYAGNVCYFTFNVPNEGGTWWHVFDYDPATDALTPVNAMSYSN
;
A
#
# COMPACT_ATOMS: atom_id res chain seq x y z
N VAL A 1 21.65 5.62 -30.27
CA VAL A 1 21.05 5.92 -28.98
C VAL A 1 21.13 4.65 -28.12
N PHE A 2 22.34 4.27 -27.79
CA PHE A 2 22.59 3.09 -26.92
C PHE A 2 24.03 3.18 -26.39
N PHE A 3 24.39 4.30 -25.77
CA PHE A 3 25.73 4.43 -25.18
C PHE A 3 25.83 5.60 -24.20
N CYS A 4 25.01 5.68 -23.17
CA CYS A 4 25.21 6.63 -22.09
C CYS A 4 24.62 6.17 -20.74
N PHE A 5 24.71 4.86 -20.43
CA PHE A 5 24.31 4.36 -19.10
C PHE A 5 25.42 3.54 -18.43
N PHE A 6 26.68 3.90 -18.67
CA PHE A 6 27.81 3.18 -18.04
C PHE A 6 28.94 4.12 -17.65
N MET A 7 28.68 5.20 -16.94
CA MET A 7 29.74 6.00 -16.33
C MET A 7 29.22 6.93 -15.22
N VAL A 8 28.64 6.41 -14.15
CA VAL A 8 28.56 7.11 -12.84
C VAL A 8 28.64 6.10 -11.68
N PHE A 9 29.40 5.03 -11.81
CA PHE A 9 29.73 4.15 -10.68
C PHE A 9 31.25 3.95 -10.55
N SER A 10 31.96 5.03 -10.40
CA SER A 10 33.36 4.95 -9.96
C SER A 10 33.76 6.28 -9.32
N MET A 11 33.47 6.43 -8.05
CA MET A 11 34.17 7.22 -7.05
C MET A 11 33.34 7.30 -5.75
N LEU A 12 33.20 6.19 -5.08
CA LEU A 12 33.05 6.17 -3.64
C LEU A 12 33.98 5.09 -3.14
N ASP A 13 35.07 5.55 -2.57
CA ASP A 13 36.09 4.72 -1.94
C ASP A 13 35.52 4.18 -0.62
N LEU A 14 34.86 3.03 -0.67
CA LEU A 14 34.41 2.23 0.47
C LEU A 14 35.52 1.27 0.88
N SER A 15 36.64 1.82 1.32
CA SER A 15 37.65 1.04 2.04
C SER A 15 37.32 1.03 3.52
N ALA A 16 36.55 0.05 3.96
CA ALA A 16 36.64 -0.67 5.23
C ALA A 16 35.35 -1.40 5.63
N VAL A 17 34.79 -2.17 4.72
CA VAL A 17 34.03 -3.37 5.14
C VAL A 17 34.42 -4.46 4.16
N ASN A 18 35.17 -5.49 4.64
CA ASN A 18 35.38 -6.70 3.87
C ASN A 18 34.05 -7.48 3.80
N ALA A 19 33.09 -6.97 3.03
CA ALA A 19 31.94 -7.73 2.64
C ALA A 19 32.36 -8.61 1.46
N LYS A 20 32.31 -9.92 1.61
CA LYS A 20 32.18 -10.83 0.49
C LYS A 20 31.01 -10.34 -0.33
N ALA A 21 31.18 -10.27 -1.64
CA ALA A 21 30.13 -9.87 -2.55
C ALA A 21 28.90 -10.74 -2.32
N ASP A 22 27.84 -10.14 -1.78
CA ASP A 22 26.55 -10.78 -1.64
C ASP A 22 26.04 -11.10 -3.05
N THR A 23 25.69 -12.33 -3.29
CA THR A 23 25.02 -12.69 -4.53
C THR A 23 23.55 -12.29 -4.40
N VAL A 24 23.16 -11.21 -5.04
CA VAL A 24 21.76 -10.86 -5.21
C VAL A 24 21.13 -11.94 -6.08
N ALA A 25 20.22 -12.72 -5.54
CA ALA A 25 19.39 -13.61 -6.33
C ALA A 25 18.27 -12.77 -6.94
N GLU A 26 18.31 -12.56 -8.25
CA GLU A 26 17.19 -12.00 -8.99
C GLU A 26 16.15 -13.10 -9.22
N SER A 27 14.97 -12.96 -8.62
CA SER A 27 13.79 -13.73 -8.98
C SER A 27 13.04 -13.01 -10.09
N THR A 28 12.80 -13.70 -11.19
CA THR A 28 12.06 -13.17 -12.33
C THR A 28 10.72 -13.85 -12.46
N MET A 29 9.66 -13.05 -12.57
CA MET A 29 8.32 -13.52 -12.87
C MET A 29 7.96 -13.17 -14.31
N ASN A 30 7.46 -14.14 -15.07
CA ASN A 30 6.92 -13.90 -16.39
C ASN A 30 5.38 -13.76 -16.28
N LEU A 31 4.87 -12.58 -16.63
CA LEU A 31 3.45 -12.33 -16.73
C LEU A 31 3.04 -12.53 -18.20
N ASN A 32 2.26 -13.57 -18.47
CA ASN A 32 1.63 -13.79 -19.78
C ASN A 32 0.13 -13.89 -19.57
N ARG A 33 -0.66 -12.97 -20.14
CA ARG A 33 -2.06 -12.90 -19.81
C ARG A 33 -2.94 -12.35 -20.91
N THR A 34 -4.17 -12.86 -20.97
CA THR A 34 -5.28 -12.23 -21.69
C THR A 34 -6.21 -11.56 -20.68
N ILE A 35 -6.46 -10.28 -20.85
CA ILE A 35 -7.47 -9.52 -20.09
C ILE A 35 -8.58 -9.10 -21.02
N THR A 36 -9.81 -8.99 -20.49
CA THR A 36 -10.95 -8.50 -21.24
C THR A 36 -11.33 -7.10 -20.72
N VAL A 37 -11.27 -6.12 -21.59
CA VAL A 37 -11.68 -4.73 -21.29
C VAL A 37 -12.76 -4.35 -22.29
N ASP A 38 -13.95 -4.01 -21.81
CA ASP A 38 -15.12 -3.66 -22.63
C ASP A 38 -15.44 -4.67 -23.76
N GLY A 39 -15.22 -5.98 -23.46
CA GLY A 39 -15.45 -7.06 -24.42
C GLY A 39 -14.33 -7.34 -25.43
N ASN A 40 -13.20 -6.64 -25.34
CA ASN A 40 -12.00 -6.89 -26.15
C ASN A 40 -10.96 -7.65 -25.35
N GLU A 41 -10.36 -8.67 -25.98
CA GLU A 41 -9.27 -9.46 -25.40
C GLU A 41 -7.91 -8.80 -25.69
N LEU A 42 -7.15 -8.53 -24.61
CA LEU A 42 -5.81 -7.96 -24.67
C LEU A 42 -4.80 -8.97 -24.08
N GLU A 43 -3.75 -9.30 -24.82
CA GLU A 43 -2.68 -10.18 -24.35
C GLU A 43 -1.57 -9.38 -23.66
N LEU A 44 -1.30 -9.68 -22.38
CA LEU A 44 -0.21 -9.11 -21.60
C LEU A 44 0.97 -10.06 -21.54
N ASN A 45 2.15 -9.58 -21.90
CA ASN A 45 3.41 -10.33 -21.80
C ASN A 45 4.46 -9.44 -21.14
N ALA A 46 4.82 -9.73 -19.89
CA ALA A 46 5.83 -8.99 -19.14
C ALA A 46 6.77 -9.91 -18.37
N GLN A 47 7.97 -9.42 -18.09
CA GLN A 47 8.89 -10.05 -17.16
C GLN A 47 9.11 -9.08 -15.98
N ILE A 48 8.73 -9.49 -14.78
CA ILE A 48 8.86 -8.70 -13.56
C ILE A 48 10.01 -9.27 -12.73
N ARG A 49 10.87 -8.41 -12.20
CA ARG A 49 12.05 -8.80 -11.43
C ARG A 49 11.90 -8.36 -9.99
N PHE A 50 12.22 -9.27 -9.08
CA PHE A 50 12.28 -9.01 -7.64
C PHE A 50 13.72 -9.25 -7.17
N ASN A 51 14.18 -8.46 -6.22
CA ASN A 51 15.49 -8.60 -5.63
C ASN A 51 15.37 -9.30 -4.28
N ALA A 52 15.95 -10.49 -4.17
CA ALA A 52 16.10 -11.20 -2.88
C ALA A 52 17.58 -11.16 -2.46
N VAL A 53 17.83 -10.84 -1.20
CA VAL A 53 19.19 -10.80 -0.65
C VAL A 53 19.43 -12.06 0.17
N ASN A 54 20.31 -12.95 -0.31
CA ASN A 54 20.79 -14.11 0.44
C ASN A 54 22.11 -13.71 1.16
N LYS A 55 22.11 -13.70 2.48
CA LYS A 55 23.28 -13.34 3.27
C LYS A 55 23.79 -14.46 4.18
N ASP A 56 25.12 -14.56 4.25
CA ASP A 56 25.85 -15.45 5.15
C ASP A 56 26.13 -14.71 6.48
N THR A 57 25.48 -15.14 7.56
CA THR A 57 25.31 -14.39 8.83
C THR A 57 26.50 -14.46 9.81
N ASN A 58 27.73 -14.69 9.37
CA ASN A 58 28.90 -14.66 10.24
C ASN A 58 29.48 -13.23 10.40
N THR A 59 28.72 -12.29 10.93
CA THR A 59 29.18 -10.92 11.20
C THR A 59 29.98 -10.89 12.50
N VAL A 60 31.27 -10.55 12.43
CA VAL A 60 32.07 -10.26 13.62
C VAL A 60 31.79 -8.83 14.08
N PHE A 61 31.11 -8.68 15.20
CA PHE A 61 30.80 -7.38 15.77
C PHE A 61 31.96 -6.77 16.55
N ASP A 62 32.29 -5.50 16.28
CA ASP A 62 33.08 -4.68 17.20
C ASP A 62 32.15 -4.24 18.36
N GLU A 63 32.33 -4.83 19.54
CA GLU A 63 31.46 -4.57 20.69
C GLU A 63 31.48 -3.11 21.16
N SER A 64 32.48 -2.34 20.77
CA SER A 64 32.63 -0.91 21.12
C SER A 64 32.03 0.06 20.07
N LYS A 65 31.76 -0.41 18.85
CA LYS A 65 31.19 0.41 17.79
C LYS A 65 29.79 0.90 18.21
N THR A 66 29.52 2.18 17.99
CA THR A 66 28.17 2.77 18.10
C THR A 66 27.50 2.83 16.73
N TYR A 67 26.19 2.86 16.71
CA TYR A 67 25.40 2.81 15.48
C TYR A 67 24.45 4.00 15.39
N THR A 68 24.20 4.45 14.16
CA THR A 68 23.13 5.42 13.86
C THR A 68 21.78 4.69 13.74
N ARG A 69 20.68 5.46 13.71
CA ARG A 69 19.33 4.90 13.54
C ARG A 69 19.20 4.13 12.21
N GLY A 70 19.71 4.70 11.11
CA GLY A 70 19.71 4.07 9.79
C GLY A 70 20.57 2.81 9.73
N GLU A 71 21.81 2.85 10.30
CA GLU A 71 22.66 1.65 10.39
C GLU A 71 22.00 0.53 11.19
N TRP A 72 21.37 0.85 12.33
CA TRP A 72 20.67 -0.13 13.16
C TRP A 72 19.52 -0.81 12.42
N VAL A 73 18.66 0.00 11.78
CA VAL A 73 17.50 -0.53 11.02
C VAL A 73 17.98 -1.45 9.89
N THR A 74 19.04 -1.07 9.17
CA THR A 74 19.65 -1.91 8.13
C THR A 74 20.10 -3.26 8.69
N LEU A 75 20.81 -3.25 9.83
CA LEU A 75 21.27 -4.46 10.49
C LEU A 75 20.12 -5.35 10.99
N LEU A 76 19.04 -4.74 11.47
CA LEU A 76 17.85 -5.49 11.93
C LEU A 76 17.16 -6.21 10.76
N LEU A 77 16.94 -5.53 9.64
CA LEU A 77 16.38 -6.13 8.43
C LEU A 77 17.27 -7.25 7.89
N ASP A 78 18.60 -7.02 7.86
CA ASP A 78 19.57 -8.03 7.48
C ASP A 78 19.52 -9.27 8.39
N LYS A 79 19.40 -9.08 9.71
CA LYS A 79 19.28 -10.16 10.68
C LYS A 79 18.02 -11.01 10.47
N LEU A 80 16.95 -10.38 10.05
CA LEU A 80 15.67 -11.05 9.79
C LEU A 80 15.57 -11.66 8.39
N ASN A 81 16.56 -11.48 7.51
CA ASN A 81 16.49 -11.76 6.08
C ASN A 81 15.29 -11.06 5.41
N ALA A 82 14.88 -9.91 5.93
CA ALA A 82 13.72 -9.20 5.44
C ALA A 82 14.01 -8.60 4.04
N PRO A 83 13.20 -8.90 3.01
CA PRO A 83 13.38 -8.34 1.69
C PRO A 83 13.28 -6.83 1.70
N LEU A 84 14.22 -6.16 1.02
CA LEU A 84 14.18 -4.72 0.86
C LEU A 84 13.28 -4.33 -0.32
N MET A 85 12.57 -3.22 -0.18
CA MET A 85 11.87 -2.58 -1.29
C MET A 85 12.87 -2.21 -2.38
N SER A 86 12.48 -2.31 -3.66
CA SER A 86 13.31 -1.78 -4.74
C SER A 86 13.22 -0.25 -4.77
N ALA A 87 14.36 0.41 -5.04
CA ALA A 87 14.46 1.87 -4.95
C ALA A 87 13.49 2.63 -5.89
N ASP A 88 13.09 2.03 -6.99
CA ASP A 88 12.12 2.55 -7.95
C ASP A 88 10.65 2.41 -7.51
N GLN A 89 10.40 1.69 -6.43
CA GLN A 89 9.07 1.44 -5.87
C GLN A 89 8.82 2.11 -4.52
N ILE A 90 9.84 2.78 -3.97
CA ILE A 90 9.73 3.43 -2.67
C ILE A 90 8.98 4.75 -2.82
N ASP A 91 7.87 4.86 -2.11
CA ASP A 91 7.23 6.14 -1.83
C ASP A 91 7.75 6.64 -0.48
N TYR A 92 8.83 7.43 -0.50
CA TYR A 92 9.51 7.87 0.70
C TYR A 92 8.56 8.60 1.66
N TYR A 93 8.23 7.93 2.76
CA TYR A 93 7.42 8.50 3.83
C TYR A 93 8.22 9.57 4.60
N TYR A 94 9.47 9.24 4.96
CA TYR A 94 10.37 10.18 5.62
C TYR A 94 11.18 10.97 4.60
N LEU A 95 11.06 12.29 4.62
CA LEU A 95 11.69 13.16 3.62
C LEU A 95 13.21 13.06 3.61
N ASP A 96 13.83 12.90 4.79
CA ASP A 96 15.28 12.81 4.97
C ASP A 96 15.86 11.43 4.66
N SER A 97 15.04 10.40 4.47
CA SER A 97 15.48 9.07 4.07
C SER A 97 15.88 9.03 2.58
N LEU A 98 15.32 9.88 1.73
CA LEU A 98 15.58 9.92 0.29
C LEU A 98 17.07 10.01 -0.07
N ASN A 99 17.82 10.87 0.63
CA ASN A 99 19.24 11.13 0.36
C ASN A 99 20.17 10.35 1.30
N SER A 100 19.63 9.48 2.14
CA SER A 100 20.40 8.65 3.06
C SER A 100 20.85 7.35 2.40
N ALA A 101 22.09 6.93 2.67
CA ALA A 101 22.58 5.62 2.25
C ALA A 101 21.76 4.44 2.84
N THR A 102 21.03 4.67 3.91
CA THR A 102 20.17 3.71 4.60
C THR A 102 18.69 3.91 4.32
N GLY A 103 18.34 4.84 3.43
CA GLY A 103 16.96 5.27 3.19
C GLY A 103 16.03 4.12 2.77
N THR A 104 16.48 3.28 1.85
CA THR A 104 15.73 2.07 1.43
C THR A 104 15.41 1.15 2.61
N ALA A 105 16.36 0.95 3.52
CA ALA A 105 16.15 0.11 4.70
C ALA A 105 15.17 0.77 5.69
N VAL A 106 15.28 2.10 5.87
CA VAL A 106 14.36 2.87 6.72
C VAL A 106 12.93 2.76 6.22
N GLU A 107 12.70 3.01 4.93
CA GLU A 107 11.36 2.93 4.34
C GLU A 107 10.81 1.50 4.35
N THR A 108 11.67 0.51 4.12
CA THR A 108 11.28 -0.90 4.24
C THR A 108 10.86 -1.26 5.66
N ALA A 109 11.60 -0.82 6.68
CA ALA A 109 11.25 -1.07 8.09
C ALA A 109 9.97 -0.34 8.50
N ASN A 110 9.75 0.87 7.97
CA ASN A 110 8.49 1.59 8.15
C ASN A 110 7.31 0.80 7.55
N ALA A 111 7.49 0.29 6.35
CA ALA A 111 6.54 -0.56 5.65
C ALA A 111 6.13 -1.80 6.44
N TYR A 112 7.09 -2.44 7.09
CA TYR A 112 6.85 -3.59 7.96
C TYR A 112 6.26 -3.22 9.34
N GLY A 113 6.07 -1.94 9.63
CA GLY A 113 5.56 -1.48 10.93
C GLY A 113 6.56 -1.63 12.09
N PHE A 114 7.86 -1.70 11.81
CA PHE A 114 8.88 -1.83 12.85
C PHE A 114 9.24 -0.51 13.51
N LEU A 115 8.93 0.62 12.86
CA LEU A 115 9.29 1.94 13.34
C LEU A 115 8.17 2.55 14.18
N PRO A 116 8.51 3.35 15.21
CA PRO A 116 7.50 4.07 15.96
C PRO A 116 6.82 5.13 15.08
N VAL A 117 5.53 5.32 15.29
CA VAL A 117 4.80 6.44 14.67
C VAL A 117 5.47 7.76 15.10
N PRO A 118 5.77 8.67 14.16
CA PRO A 118 6.31 9.99 14.49
C PRO A 118 5.45 10.71 15.53
N ASP A 119 6.08 11.47 16.43
CA ASP A 119 5.35 12.24 17.43
C ASP A 119 4.42 13.27 16.79
N VAL A 120 3.31 13.59 17.46
CA VAL A 120 2.36 14.61 16.99
C VAL A 120 3.04 15.98 16.80
N GLU A 121 4.08 16.27 17.59
CA GLU A 121 4.93 17.47 17.41
C GLU A 121 5.72 17.42 16.10
N ASP A 122 6.14 16.22 15.64
CA ASP A 122 6.76 16.05 14.33
C ASP A 122 5.72 16.02 13.20
N LEU A 123 4.46 15.68 13.48
CA LEU A 123 3.34 15.78 12.54
C LEU A 123 2.80 17.22 12.41
N GLU A 124 2.95 18.07 13.43
CA GLU A 124 2.63 19.50 13.31
C GLU A 124 3.54 20.22 12.30
N GLN A 125 4.63 19.61 11.91
CA GLN A 125 5.52 20.04 10.83
C GLN A 125 5.10 19.48 9.46
N ASP A 126 3.97 18.79 9.34
CA ASP A 126 3.39 18.18 8.13
C ASP A 126 4.28 17.19 7.35
N ILE A 127 5.54 16.97 7.75
CA ILE A 127 6.49 16.09 7.05
C ILE A 127 7.26 15.26 8.07
N PRO A 128 7.08 13.95 8.12
CA PRO A 128 7.86 13.11 9.01
C PRO A 128 9.34 13.07 8.62
N LEU A 129 10.21 13.17 9.61
CA LEU A 129 11.66 13.00 9.49
C LEU A 129 12.11 11.80 10.33
N PHE A 130 13.02 11.00 9.82
CA PHE A 130 13.56 9.82 10.50
C PHE A 130 14.87 10.08 11.23
N TYR A 131 15.67 10.99 10.74
CA TYR A 131 17.01 11.30 11.23
C TYR A 131 17.95 10.08 11.17
N PRO A 132 18.24 9.52 9.97
CA PRO A 132 18.98 8.25 9.81
C PRO A 132 20.41 8.30 10.34
N ASP A 133 21.03 9.47 10.36
CA ASP A 133 22.42 9.69 10.81
C ASP A 133 22.53 10.00 12.31
N GLU A 134 21.41 10.18 13.02
CA GLU A 134 21.43 10.37 14.46
C GLU A 134 21.78 9.07 15.21
N PRO A 135 22.41 9.19 16.41
CA PRO A 135 22.73 8.04 17.24
C PRO A 135 21.48 7.19 17.57
N CYS A 136 21.53 5.90 17.31
CA CYS A 136 20.48 4.98 17.70
C CYS A 136 20.46 4.81 19.22
N THR A 137 19.35 5.16 19.87
CA THR A 137 19.19 5.00 21.32
C THR A 137 18.79 3.56 21.69
N ARG A 138 19.08 3.15 22.94
CA ARG A 138 18.68 1.83 23.47
C ARG A 138 17.17 1.64 23.44
N GLU A 139 16.40 2.70 23.71
CA GLU A 139 14.94 2.67 23.65
C GLU A 139 14.45 2.45 22.23
N PHE A 140 14.97 3.17 21.23
CA PHE A 140 14.62 2.98 19.84
C PHE A 140 14.98 1.57 19.34
N ALA A 141 16.16 1.05 19.68
CA ALA A 141 16.58 -0.28 19.28
C ALA A 141 15.70 -1.37 19.92
N ALA A 142 15.32 -1.21 21.19
CA ALA A 142 14.41 -2.13 21.85
C ALA A 142 13.02 -2.12 21.20
N TYR A 143 12.45 -0.93 20.96
CA TYR A 143 11.15 -0.77 20.30
C TYR A 143 11.15 -1.51 18.96
N THR A 144 12.08 -1.16 18.08
CA THR A 144 12.13 -1.72 16.72
C THR A 144 12.35 -3.23 16.70
N ALA A 145 13.19 -3.76 17.58
CA ALA A 145 13.41 -5.20 17.68
C ALA A 145 12.17 -5.95 18.21
N VAL A 146 11.45 -5.38 19.17
CA VAL A 146 10.21 -5.95 19.71
C VAL A 146 9.14 -6.04 18.63
N HIS A 147 8.90 -4.95 17.91
CA HIS A 147 7.93 -4.94 16.80
C HIS A 147 8.34 -5.85 15.64
N ALA A 148 9.63 -5.89 15.31
CA ALA A 148 10.17 -6.77 14.27
C ALA A 148 10.00 -8.27 14.59
N MET A 149 9.90 -8.62 15.88
CA MET A 149 9.63 -9.99 16.32
C MET A 149 8.12 -10.29 16.50
N GLY A 150 7.25 -9.40 16.07
CA GLY A 150 5.80 -9.58 16.02
C GLY A 150 5.09 -9.40 17.37
N PHE A 151 5.74 -8.82 18.37
CA PHE A 151 5.07 -8.47 19.61
C PHE A 151 4.11 -7.32 19.40
N ASN A 152 2.87 -7.48 19.89
CA ASN A 152 1.80 -6.50 19.75
C ASN A 152 0.82 -6.61 20.94
N GLY A 153 0.02 -5.57 21.15
CA GLY A 153 -0.98 -5.51 22.21
C GLY A 153 -0.41 -5.19 23.59
N GLU A 154 -1.29 -5.17 24.59
CA GLU A 154 -0.93 -4.98 25.98
C GLU A 154 -0.26 -6.25 26.53
N ASN A 155 0.76 -6.07 27.34
CA ASN A 155 1.42 -7.21 27.99
C ASN A 155 0.97 -7.37 29.43
N THR A 156 1.04 -8.59 29.93
CA THR A 156 0.71 -8.94 31.32
C THR A 156 1.98 -9.19 32.17
N ILE A 157 3.12 -8.66 31.74
CA ILE A 157 4.42 -8.87 32.38
C ILE A 157 4.39 -8.30 33.79
N ALA A 158 4.51 -9.18 34.78
CA ALA A 158 4.66 -8.82 36.18
C ALA A 158 6.14 -8.46 36.46
N MET A 159 6.51 -7.23 36.22
CA MET A 159 7.84 -6.71 36.42
C MET A 159 7.80 -5.40 37.20
N ASP A 160 8.63 -5.30 38.26
CA ASP A 160 8.80 -4.05 39.01
C ASP A 160 9.45 -2.98 38.12
N ASP A 161 9.13 -1.73 38.40
CA ASP A 161 9.76 -0.59 37.74
C ASP A 161 11.26 -0.52 38.08
N TRP A 162 12.04 -0.10 37.09
CA TRP A 162 13.48 0.19 37.24
C TRP A 162 13.72 1.68 37.47
N SER A 163 14.97 2.06 37.81
CA SER A 163 15.27 3.40 38.34
C SER A 163 14.89 4.56 37.43
N ASP A 164 14.97 4.37 36.12
CA ASP A 164 14.67 5.37 35.10
C ASP A 164 13.42 5.03 34.24
N ALA A 165 12.54 4.19 34.77
CA ALA A 165 11.32 3.77 34.07
C ALA A 165 10.37 4.91 33.70
N ASN A 166 10.47 6.04 34.39
CA ASN A 166 9.72 7.26 34.10
C ASN A 166 10.33 8.11 32.96
N GLN A 167 11.50 7.76 32.48
CA GLN A 167 12.20 8.43 31.39
C GLN A 167 12.01 7.72 30.03
N VAL A 168 11.38 6.55 30.02
CA VAL A 168 11.08 5.82 28.80
C VAL A 168 9.70 6.20 28.25
N LYS A 169 9.62 6.33 26.95
CA LYS A 169 8.38 6.59 26.22
C LYS A 169 7.63 5.28 25.95
N TYR A 170 8.34 4.22 25.58
CA TYR A 170 7.79 2.94 25.13
C TYR A 170 7.94 1.88 26.23
N LYS A 171 7.23 2.09 27.37
CA LYS A 171 7.45 1.31 28.60
C LYS A 171 7.13 -0.17 28.44
N ASP A 172 6.12 -0.51 27.67
CA ASP A 172 5.68 -1.89 27.46
C ASP A 172 6.64 -2.65 26.56
N GLU A 173 7.12 -2.01 25.49
CA GLU A 173 8.15 -2.60 24.62
C GLU A 173 9.46 -2.80 25.38
N ILE A 174 9.83 -1.88 26.27
CA ILE A 174 11.02 -2.06 27.10
C ILE A 174 10.86 -3.25 28.05
N LYS A 175 9.68 -3.45 28.67
CA LYS A 175 9.41 -4.66 29.49
C LYS A 175 9.55 -5.93 28.65
N ILE A 176 8.95 -5.96 27.44
CA ILE A 176 9.07 -7.09 26.52
C ILE A 176 10.53 -7.33 26.15
N ALA A 177 11.28 -6.28 25.85
CA ALA A 177 12.70 -6.37 25.53
C ALA A 177 13.56 -6.93 26.69
N LEU A 178 13.26 -6.52 27.93
CA LEU A 178 13.96 -6.99 29.13
C LEU A 178 13.65 -8.45 29.44
N ILE A 179 12.37 -8.86 29.41
CA ILE A 179 11.97 -10.23 29.73
C ILE A 179 12.44 -11.25 28.70
N ASN A 180 12.61 -10.83 27.44
CA ASN A 180 13.10 -11.66 26.33
C ASN A 180 14.60 -11.48 26.07
N ASN A 181 15.33 -10.82 26.99
CA ASN A 181 16.79 -10.65 26.94
C ASN A 181 17.32 -9.91 25.70
N PHE A 182 16.53 -9.06 25.05
CA PHE A 182 17.06 -8.20 24.00
C PHE A 182 18.11 -7.22 24.55
N LEU A 183 17.79 -6.60 25.69
CA LEU A 183 18.67 -5.70 26.40
C LEU A 183 18.57 -5.95 27.91
N TYR A 184 19.53 -5.43 28.68
CA TYR A 184 19.64 -5.67 30.13
C TYR A 184 19.67 -4.34 30.89
N LEU A 185 19.20 -4.40 32.17
CA LEU A 185 19.42 -3.32 33.12
C LEU A 185 20.88 -3.37 33.66
N THR A 186 21.46 -2.20 33.81
CA THR A 186 22.75 -2.04 34.53
C THR A 186 22.46 -1.29 35.81
N ASP A 187 22.78 -1.88 36.96
CA ASP A 187 22.51 -1.30 38.28
C ASP A 187 21.04 -0.82 38.42
N ASN A 188 20.09 -1.65 37.97
CA ASN A 188 18.67 -1.39 37.94
C ASN A 188 18.26 -0.15 37.09
N THR A 189 19.06 0.19 36.05
CA THR A 189 18.84 1.36 35.17
C THR A 189 18.90 0.91 33.70
N PHE A 190 17.96 1.36 32.88
CA PHE A 190 17.88 1.00 31.46
C PHE A 190 18.72 1.90 30.55
N TYR A 191 18.85 3.19 30.91
CA TYR A 191 19.51 4.22 30.09
C TYR A 191 18.88 4.39 28.70
N PRO A 192 17.60 4.82 28.58
CA PRO A 192 16.86 4.82 27.32
C PRO A 192 17.54 5.64 26.22
N GLN A 193 18.13 6.78 26.56
CA GLN A 193 18.76 7.71 25.61
C GLN A 193 20.23 7.39 25.31
N LYS A 194 20.80 6.34 25.91
CA LYS A 194 22.18 5.93 25.63
C LYS A 194 22.25 5.31 24.23
N THR A 195 23.24 5.72 23.44
CA THR A 195 23.52 5.13 22.13
C THR A 195 23.86 3.64 22.25
N ILE A 196 23.27 2.82 21.38
CA ILE A 196 23.57 1.39 21.32
C ILE A 196 24.99 1.12 20.87
N THR A 197 25.55 0.03 21.38
CA THR A 197 26.90 -0.46 21.03
C THR A 197 26.81 -1.81 20.32
N GLY A 198 27.90 -2.28 19.72
CA GLY A 198 27.96 -3.62 19.15
C GLY A 198 27.67 -4.74 20.15
N ALA A 199 27.92 -4.50 21.45
CA ALA A 199 27.51 -5.43 22.51
C ALA A 199 25.96 -5.48 22.65
N ASP A 200 25.28 -4.33 22.57
CA ASP A 200 23.81 -4.26 22.60
C ASP A 200 23.22 -4.95 21.37
N VAL A 201 23.76 -4.66 20.16
CA VAL A 201 23.34 -5.31 18.90
C VAL A 201 23.49 -6.83 18.98
N LYS A 202 24.61 -7.32 19.47
CA LYS A 202 24.88 -8.74 19.65
C LYS A 202 23.88 -9.39 20.61
N SER A 203 23.55 -8.70 21.72
CA SER A 203 22.53 -9.16 22.68
C SER A 203 21.16 -9.31 22.01
N ILE A 204 20.74 -8.30 21.27
CA ILE A 204 19.46 -8.32 20.55
C ILE A 204 19.43 -9.47 19.54
N PHE A 205 20.50 -9.67 18.79
CA PHE A 205 20.55 -10.74 17.77
C PHE A 205 20.50 -12.13 18.38
N TYR A 206 21.16 -12.35 19.53
CA TYR A 206 21.02 -13.61 20.27
C TYR A 206 19.60 -13.83 20.78
N ALA A 207 18.93 -12.77 21.26
CA ALA A 207 17.55 -12.88 21.70
C ALA A 207 16.59 -13.20 20.56
N ILE A 208 16.83 -12.64 19.36
CA ILE A 208 16.08 -12.99 18.14
C ILE A 208 16.26 -14.47 17.81
N ASP A 209 17.50 -14.97 17.83
CA ASP A 209 17.78 -16.40 17.57
C ASP A 209 17.10 -17.30 18.61
N ASP A 210 17.19 -16.96 19.90
CA ASP A 210 16.57 -17.72 20.98
C ASP A 210 15.02 -17.78 20.85
N LEU A 211 14.41 -16.66 20.47
CA LEU A 211 12.97 -16.61 20.19
C LEU A 211 12.58 -17.46 18.99
N ASN A 212 13.36 -17.43 17.91
CA ASN A 212 13.10 -18.24 16.71
C ASN A 212 13.36 -19.73 16.97
N ASP A 213 14.31 -20.06 17.84
CA ASP A 213 14.55 -21.44 18.26
C ASP A 213 13.48 -21.94 19.25
N SER A 214 12.90 -21.04 20.06
CA SER A 214 11.88 -21.40 21.07
C SER A 214 10.55 -21.89 20.46
N ILE A 215 10.32 -21.65 19.18
CA ILE A 215 9.14 -22.14 18.44
C ILE A 215 9.40 -23.47 17.71
N LYS A 216 10.62 -23.99 17.78
CA LYS A 216 11.03 -25.25 17.16
C LYS A 216 11.28 -26.28 18.24
N LEU A 217 10.72 -27.46 18.10
CA LEU A 217 10.96 -28.59 19.00
C LEU A 217 11.77 -29.66 18.29
N SER A 218 12.75 -30.20 19.00
CA SER A 218 13.36 -31.48 18.62
C SER A 218 12.59 -32.65 19.26
N LYS A 219 12.69 -33.84 18.70
CA LYS A 219 12.04 -35.04 19.25
C LYS A 219 12.42 -35.35 20.71
N ASP A 220 13.61 -34.96 21.11
CA ASP A 220 14.12 -35.19 22.47
C ASP A 220 13.54 -34.18 23.50
N GLN A 221 12.87 -33.14 23.03
CA GLN A 221 12.25 -32.10 23.82
C GLN A 221 10.73 -32.29 23.98
N THR A 222 10.15 -33.27 23.30
CA THR A 222 8.69 -33.53 23.36
C THR A 222 8.32 -34.20 24.70
N TYR A 223 7.21 -33.75 25.28
CA TYR A 223 6.59 -34.33 26.44
C TYR A 223 5.10 -33.99 26.52
N ASP A 224 4.33 -34.85 27.21
CA ASP A 224 2.93 -34.59 27.55
C ASP A 224 2.67 -35.01 29.02
N HIS A 225 2.64 -34.03 29.89
CA HIS A 225 2.34 -34.18 31.32
C HIS A 225 0.96 -33.60 31.68
N SER A 226 0.07 -33.50 30.71
CA SER A 226 -1.29 -33.01 30.93
C SER A 226 -2.09 -33.98 31.82
N GLU A 227 -2.92 -33.43 32.70
CA GLU A 227 -3.67 -34.20 33.67
C GLU A 227 -5.16 -34.13 33.41
N ILE A 228 -5.75 -35.31 33.06
CA ILE A 228 -7.19 -35.49 32.97
C ILE A 228 -7.72 -35.77 34.39
N LEU A 229 -8.86 -35.19 34.73
CA LEU A 229 -9.49 -35.36 36.04
C LEU A 229 -9.87 -36.83 36.32
N ASP A 230 -9.59 -37.28 37.54
CA ASP A 230 -9.98 -38.62 37.99
C ASP A 230 -11.49 -38.89 37.96
N SER A 231 -12.29 -37.82 37.90
CA SER A 231 -13.78 -37.89 37.80
C SER A 231 -14.23 -38.31 36.38
N VAL A 232 -13.39 -38.26 35.37
CA VAL A 232 -13.72 -38.68 34.01
C VAL A 232 -13.87 -40.21 33.92
N VAL A 233 -15.03 -40.64 33.48
CA VAL A 233 -15.32 -42.07 33.34
C VAL A 233 -14.85 -42.62 31.99
N ASN A 234 -13.82 -43.45 31.99
CA ASN A 234 -13.32 -44.10 30.75
C ASN A 234 -14.20 -45.25 30.35
N VAL A 235 -14.73 -45.20 29.13
CA VAL A 235 -15.46 -46.36 28.52
C VAL A 235 -14.44 -47.21 27.80
N ALA A 236 -14.26 -48.48 28.23
CA ALA A 236 -13.24 -49.39 27.70
C ALA A 236 -13.55 -49.75 26.21
N ALA A 237 -12.51 -49.83 25.39
CA ALA A 237 -12.64 -50.07 23.94
C ALA A 237 -13.33 -51.40 23.59
N ASP A 238 -13.12 -52.44 24.41
CA ASP A 238 -13.83 -53.73 24.29
C ASP A 238 -15.32 -53.67 24.67
N GLN A 239 -15.72 -52.63 25.41
CA GLN A 239 -17.09 -52.36 25.85
C GLN A 239 -17.81 -51.40 24.92
N ALA A 240 -17.07 -50.55 24.21
CA ALA A 240 -17.58 -49.56 23.29
C ALA A 240 -17.43 -49.99 21.82
N ALA A 241 -17.03 -51.26 21.56
CA ALA A 241 -16.99 -51.74 20.19
C ALA A 241 -18.33 -51.51 19.48
N ASP A 242 -18.32 -50.81 18.37
CA ASP A 242 -19.50 -50.44 17.57
C ASP A 242 -20.42 -49.37 18.25
N TYR A 243 -19.90 -48.46 19.07
CA TYR A 243 -20.69 -47.29 19.46
C TYR A 243 -21.04 -46.40 18.28
N SER A 244 -22.16 -45.73 18.32
CA SER A 244 -22.53 -44.74 17.32
C SER A 244 -22.87 -43.39 17.98
N VAL A 245 -22.50 -42.29 17.31
CA VAL A 245 -22.80 -40.94 17.75
C VAL A 245 -23.61 -40.25 16.66
N VAL A 246 -24.70 -39.59 17.07
CA VAL A 246 -25.51 -38.74 16.20
C VAL A 246 -25.55 -37.35 16.79
N LYS A 247 -25.05 -36.39 16.06
CA LYS A 247 -25.05 -34.95 16.46
C LYS A 247 -26.34 -34.30 15.97
N ASN A 248 -27.07 -33.67 16.89
CA ASN A 248 -28.30 -32.93 16.62
C ASN A 248 -28.16 -31.51 17.26
N GLY A 249 -27.60 -30.57 16.52
CA GLY A 249 -27.24 -29.27 17.08
C GLY A 249 -26.14 -29.41 18.14
N ASP A 250 -26.39 -28.88 19.34
CA ASP A 250 -25.45 -28.92 20.50
C ASP A 250 -25.58 -30.21 21.33
N VAL A 251 -26.42 -31.17 20.89
CA VAL A 251 -26.68 -32.41 21.61
C VAL A 251 -26.12 -33.58 20.84
N TYR A 252 -25.46 -34.50 21.58
CA TYR A 252 -24.89 -35.73 21.05
C TYR A 252 -25.67 -36.92 21.58
N GLU A 253 -26.23 -37.72 20.69
CA GLU A 253 -26.87 -38.98 21.02
C GLU A 253 -25.90 -40.12 20.83
N VAL A 254 -25.38 -40.69 21.91
CA VAL A 254 -24.48 -41.85 21.91
C VAL A 254 -25.27 -43.13 22.15
N THR A 255 -25.13 -44.08 21.25
CA THR A 255 -25.70 -45.43 21.45
C THR A 255 -24.58 -46.41 21.75
N LEU A 256 -24.62 -47.00 22.94
CA LEU A 256 -23.70 -48.04 23.37
C LEU A 256 -24.38 -49.43 23.19
N PRO A 257 -23.71 -50.43 22.56
CA PRO A 257 -24.35 -51.67 22.16
C PRO A 257 -24.63 -52.63 23.30
N ASN A 258 -24.04 -52.41 24.51
CA ASN A 258 -24.14 -53.36 25.60
C ASN A 258 -24.41 -52.65 26.94
N LYS A 259 -25.40 -53.15 27.73
CA LYS A 259 -25.77 -52.60 29.04
C LYS A 259 -24.65 -52.61 30.07
N LYS A 260 -23.68 -53.53 29.94
CA LYS A 260 -22.52 -53.59 30.85
C LYS A 260 -21.57 -52.40 30.74
N THR A 261 -21.60 -51.72 29.59
CA THR A 261 -20.79 -50.52 29.35
C THR A 261 -21.24 -49.29 30.14
N THR A 262 -22.42 -49.34 30.73
CA THR A 262 -22.98 -48.18 31.50
C THR A 262 -23.01 -48.45 33.00
N ASP A 263 -22.49 -49.61 33.48
CA ASP A 263 -22.36 -49.84 34.90
C ASP A 263 -21.40 -48.81 35.53
N GLY A 264 -21.98 -47.83 36.26
CA GLY A 264 -21.24 -46.76 36.89
C GLY A 264 -21.40 -45.38 36.25
N ILE A 265 -21.91 -45.26 35.00
CA ILE A 265 -22.17 -43.95 34.36
C ILE A 265 -23.46 -43.33 34.93
N LYS A 266 -23.39 -42.09 35.30
CA LYS A 266 -24.50 -41.30 35.86
C LYS A 266 -24.74 -40.04 35.03
N VAL A 267 -25.92 -39.43 35.21
CA VAL A 267 -26.16 -38.07 34.72
C VAL A 267 -25.15 -37.13 35.38
N ASP A 268 -24.69 -36.15 34.66
CA ASP A 268 -23.62 -35.20 34.95
C ASP A 268 -22.18 -35.77 34.93
N ASP A 269 -21.98 -37.09 34.73
CA ASP A 269 -20.62 -37.62 34.53
C ASP A 269 -20.06 -37.16 33.16
N VAL A 270 -18.77 -36.87 33.13
CA VAL A 270 -18.01 -36.74 31.87
C VAL A 270 -17.48 -38.12 31.49
N ILE A 271 -17.81 -38.60 30.31
CA ILE A 271 -17.38 -39.91 29.80
C ILE A 271 -16.36 -39.71 28.68
N ARG A 272 -15.33 -40.54 28.65
CA ARG A 272 -14.39 -40.68 27.52
C ARG A 272 -14.72 -41.94 26.73
N LEU A 273 -15.11 -41.72 25.49
CA LEU A 273 -15.27 -42.81 24.49
C LEU A 273 -13.91 -43.09 23.83
N PRO A 274 -13.61 -44.33 23.47
CA PRO A 274 -12.34 -44.71 22.82
C PRO A 274 -12.20 -44.11 21.43
N GLU A 275 -10.98 -44.14 20.95
CA GLU A 275 -10.63 -43.74 19.57
C GLU A 275 -11.44 -44.56 18.54
N SER A 276 -11.87 -43.89 17.47
CA SER A 276 -12.58 -44.48 16.34
C SER A 276 -12.12 -43.87 15.01
N THR A 277 -12.56 -44.38 13.89
CA THR A 277 -12.23 -43.82 12.57
C THR A 277 -12.75 -42.38 12.43
N GLU A 278 -13.88 -42.07 13.07
CA GLU A 278 -14.49 -40.72 13.02
C GLU A 278 -13.88 -39.77 14.06
N TYR A 279 -13.42 -40.32 15.19
CA TYR A 279 -12.87 -39.54 16.32
C TYR A 279 -11.47 -40.06 16.70
N ALA A 280 -10.46 -39.59 16.01
CA ALA A 280 -9.10 -40.10 16.12
C ALA A 280 -8.45 -39.96 17.51
N THR A 281 -8.92 -39.02 18.34
CA THR A 281 -8.46 -38.79 19.72
C THR A 281 -9.44 -39.32 20.76
N GLY A 282 -10.50 -40.03 20.34
CA GLY A 282 -11.66 -40.33 21.15
C GLY A 282 -12.62 -39.14 21.27
N LEU A 283 -13.69 -39.35 22.05
CA LEU A 283 -14.71 -38.31 22.23
C LEU A 283 -15.00 -38.12 23.73
N MET A 284 -15.10 -36.87 24.20
CA MET A 284 -15.35 -36.52 25.58
C MET A 284 -16.68 -35.81 25.70
N LEU A 285 -17.64 -36.41 26.41
CA LEU A 285 -19.02 -35.91 26.48
C LEU A 285 -19.55 -35.91 27.91
N LYS A 286 -20.38 -34.92 28.25
CA LYS A 286 -21.10 -34.83 29.52
C LYS A 286 -22.48 -35.42 29.37
N VAL A 287 -22.81 -36.37 30.23
CA VAL A 287 -24.09 -37.10 30.18
C VAL A 287 -25.25 -36.29 30.75
N ALA A 288 -26.19 -35.89 29.89
CA ALA A 288 -27.37 -35.16 30.30
C ALA A 288 -28.56 -36.11 30.60
N GLN A 289 -28.70 -37.21 29.87
CA GLN A 289 -29.76 -38.18 30.07
C GLN A 289 -29.31 -39.61 29.72
N ILE A 290 -29.86 -40.58 30.42
CA ILE A 290 -29.59 -42.00 30.15
C ILE A 290 -30.93 -42.70 29.92
N SER A 291 -31.02 -43.45 28.80
CA SER A 291 -32.18 -44.25 28.49
C SER A 291 -31.77 -45.65 28.02
N GLN A 292 -32.56 -46.66 28.29
CA GLN A 292 -32.31 -48.04 27.89
C GLN A 292 -33.29 -48.47 26.79
N SER A 293 -32.79 -49.13 25.72
CA SER A 293 -33.62 -49.70 24.69
C SER A 293 -33.10 -51.12 24.36
N GLY A 294 -33.74 -52.13 24.93
CA GLY A 294 -33.28 -53.52 24.83
C GLY A 294 -31.94 -53.74 25.53
N ASP A 295 -30.96 -54.28 24.84
CA ASP A 295 -29.59 -54.45 25.35
C ASP A 295 -28.70 -53.24 25.14
N SER A 296 -29.13 -52.24 24.34
CA SER A 296 -28.40 -51.04 24.09
C SER A 296 -28.79 -49.92 25.05
N VAL A 297 -27.84 -49.02 25.33
CA VAL A 297 -28.06 -47.81 26.11
C VAL A 297 -27.85 -46.58 25.26
N LYS A 298 -28.82 -45.68 25.32
CA LYS A 298 -28.75 -44.41 24.64
C LYS A 298 -28.47 -43.31 25.67
N LEU A 299 -27.38 -42.61 25.46
CA LEU A 299 -26.99 -41.46 26.24
C LEU A 299 -27.29 -40.18 25.43
N VAL A 300 -27.90 -39.21 26.05
CA VAL A 300 -28.01 -37.84 25.51
C VAL A 300 -26.95 -37.03 26.22
N CYS A 301 -26.05 -36.48 25.45
CA CYS A 301 -24.84 -35.80 25.97
C CYS A 301 -24.71 -34.39 25.43
N THR A 302 -23.96 -33.58 26.17
CA THR A 302 -23.54 -32.23 25.76
C THR A 302 -22.02 -32.15 25.76
N VAL A 303 -21.44 -31.08 25.21
CA VAL A 303 -20.01 -30.78 25.28
C VAL A 303 -19.69 -30.37 26.73
N PRO A 304 -18.72 -31.00 27.40
CA PRO A 304 -18.27 -30.57 28.73
C PRO A 304 -17.45 -29.29 28.65
N GLU A 305 -17.32 -28.59 29.79
CA GLU A 305 -16.35 -27.48 29.88
C GLU A 305 -14.93 -28.04 30.04
N LEU A 306 -13.90 -27.26 29.63
CA LEU A 306 -12.51 -27.69 29.72
C LEU A 306 -12.11 -28.04 31.16
N ALA A 307 -12.61 -27.28 32.14
CA ALA A 307 -12.41 -27.51 33.58
C ALA A 307 -13.07 -28.79 34.11
N GLU A 308 -13.95 -29.44 33.37
CA GLU A 308 -14.54 -30.72 33.71
C GLU A 308 -13.74 -31.91 33.15
N ILE A 309 -12.75 -31.62 32.26
CA ILE A 309 -11.88 -32.61 31.64
C ILE A 309 -10.48 -32.58 32.24
N TYR A 310 -9.84 -31.40 32.27
CA TYR A 310 -8.44 -31.25 32.68
C TYR A 310 -8.32 -30.50 34.01
N SER A 311 -7.31 -30.89 34.81
CA SER A 311 -6.79 -30.06 35.89
C SER A 311 -5.61 -29.23 35.43
N LYS A 312 -4.85 -29.75 34.43
CA LYS A 312 -3.64 -29.14 33.90
C LYS A 312 -3.44 -29.52 32.44
N LEU A 313 -3.07 -28.54 31.64
CA LEU A 313 -2.45 -28.76 30.34
C LEU A 313 -0.95 -28.44 30.48
N ASP A 314 -0.08 -29.42 30.16
CA ASP A 314 1.38 -29.27 30.27
C ASP A 314 2.04 -30.15 29.22
N LEU A 315 2.15 -29.65 28.02
CA LEU A 315 2.73 -30.41 26.92
C LEU A 315 3.62 -29.52 26.02
N ALA A 316 4.55 -30.17 25.39
CA ALA A 316 5.34 -29.66 24.28
C ALA A 316 5.48 -30.83 23.28
N GLU A 317 4.75 -30.75 22.17
CA GLU A 317 4.61 -31.84 21.22
C GLU A 317 4.73 -31.39 19.78
N LEU A 318 5.21 -32.31 18.94
CA LEU A 318 5.16 -32.18 17.50
C LEU A 318 3.85 -32.76 16.98
N GLY A 319 3.21 -32.07 16.07
CA GLY A 319 2.06 -32.60 15.35
C GLY A 319 2.49 -33.75 14.45
N LEU A 320 1.84 -34.90 14.59
CA LEU A 320 2.08 -36.08 13.76
C LEU A 320 0.93 -36.27 12.79
N PRO A 321 1.10 -35.86 11.52
CA PRO A 321 0.07 -36.12 10.52
C PRO A 321 -0.03 -37.61 10.24
N SER A 322 -1.28 -38.10 10.16
CA SER A 322 -1.57 -39.40 9.63
C SER A 322 -2.13 -39.24 8.20
N VAL A 323 -1.38 -39.67 7.20
CA VAL A 323 -1.81 -39.56 5.80
C VAL A 323 -3.11 -40.35 5.58
N ASP A 324 -3.34 -41.43 6.38
CA ASP A 324 -4.57 -42.21 6.34
C ASP A 324 -5.82 -41.44 6.80
N SER A 325 -5.67 -40.28 7.41
CA SER A 325 -6.78 -39.44 7.90
C SER A 325 -7.09 -38.25 7.00
N PHE A 326 -6.38 -38.09 5.89
CA PHE A 326 -6.66 -37.00 4.96
C PHE A 326 -8.03 -37.23 4.27
N VAL A 327 -8.85 -36.15 4.26
CA VAL A 327 -10.14 -36.11 3.62
C VAL A 327 -10.16 -35.05 2.54
N ALA A 328 -10.13 -35.46 1.27
CA ALA A 328 -10.29 -34.51 0.17
C ALA A 328 -11.72 -33.97 0.13
N ALA A 329 -11.86 -32.67 -0.21
CA ALA A 329 -13.18 -32.08 -0.44
C ALA A 329 -13.82 -32.69 -1.69
N GLU A 330 -15.15 -32.65 -1.78
CA GLU A 330 -15.91 -33.22 -2.89
C GLU A 330 -15.45 -32.70 -4.26
N GLY A 331 -15.10 -33.58 -5.17
CA GLY A 331 -14.63 -33.26 -6.52
C GLY A 331 -13.13 -32.92 -6.61
N ILE A 332 -12.37 -33.15 -5.53
CA ILE A 332 -10.92 -32.99 -5.49
C ILE A 332 -10.27 -34.36 -5.27
N THR A 333 -9.22 -34.67 -6.04
CA THR A 333 -8.39 -35.84 -5.83
C THR A 333 -7.08 -35.44 -5.16
N CYS A 334 -6.61 -36.25 -4.25
CA CYS A 334 -5.33 -36.05 -3.59
C CYS A 334 -4.41 -37.24 -3.79
N GLU A 335 -3.19 -37.02 -4.22
CA GLU A 335 -2.12 -37.99 -4.29
C GLU A 335 -1.04 -37.64 -3.28
N TYR A 336 -0.57 -38.64 -2.53
CA TYR A 336 0.58 -38.51 -1.66
C TYR A 336 1.85 -38.99 -2.35
N ASN A 337 2.78 -38.08 -2.55
CA ASN A 337 4.09 -38.37 -3.10
C ASN A 337 5.12 -38.51 -1.96
N SER A 338 5.32 -39.72 -1.43
CA SER A 338 6.56 -40.00 -0.72
C SER A 338 7.67 -40.00 -1.75
N ASN A 339 8.91 -39.64 -1.37
CA ASN A 339 10.09 -39.73 -2.26
C ASN A 339 10.32 -41.15 -2.90
N GLY A 340 9.24 -41.92 -3.09
CA GLY A 340 9.09 -43.19 -3.73
C GLY A 340 7.61 -43.38 -4.02
N SER A 341 7.20 -43.23 -5.26
CA SER A 341 5.83 -43.23 -5.79
C SER A 341 4.91 -44.31 -5.22
N ILE A 342 3.74 -43.92 -4.74
CA ILE A 342 2.58 -44.77 -4.47
C ILE A 342 1.38 -44.14 -5.17
N THR A 343 0.75 -44.87 -6.10
CA THR A 343 -0.48 -44.46 -6.81
C THR A 343 -1.71 -44.97 -6.07
N ALA A 344 -2.76 -44.14 -5.99
CA ALA A 344 -4.03 -44.44 -5.33
C ALA A 344 -5.02 -45.20 -6.19
N ASP A 345 -5.98 -45.85 -5.53
CA ASP A 345 -7.11 -46.48 -6.21
C ASP A 345 -8.38 -45.63 -6.18
N ASP A 346 -9.33 -45.92 -7.06
CA ASP A 346 -10.58 -45.14 -7.32
C ASP A 346 -11.56 -45.04 -6.12
N SER A 347 -11.21 -45.44 -4.91
CA SER A 347 -12.14 -45.46 -3.76
C SER A 347 -12.02 -44.25 -2.82
N GLY A 348 -11.09 -43.35 -3.07
CA GLY A 348 -10.90 -42.13 -2.25
C GLY A 348 -10.43 -42.35 -0.81
N LEU A 349 -10.11 -43.61 -0.46
CA LEU A 349 -9.58 -44.02 0.83
C LEU A 349 -8.21 -44.66 0.64
N TYR A 350 -7.19 -44.03 1.18
CA TYR A 350 -5.82 -44.53 1.13
C TYR A 350 -5.53 -45.48 2.31
N PRO A 351 -5.27 -46.75 2.10
CA PRO A 351 -4.71 -47.61 3.13
C PRO A 351 -3.19 -47.58 3.07
N LEU A 352 -2.53 -46.74 3.82
CA LEU A 352 -1.12 -46.88 4.14
C LEU A 352 -0.99 -47.61 5.47
N SER A 353 -0.88 -48.93 5.45
CA SER A 353 -0.49 -49.67 6.63
C SER A 353 1.00 -49.45 6.91
N ILE A 354 1.30 -48.45 7.75
CA ILE A 354 2.61 -48.31 8.37
C ILE A 354 2.59 -49.11 9.65
N ASN A 355 3.40 -50.16 9.71
CA ASN A 355 3.60 -50.94 10.92
C ASN A 355 3.92 -50.02 12.11
N ALA A 356 3.06 -50.05 13.11
CA ALA A 356 3.22 -49.41 14.40
C ALA A 356 4.55 -49.80 15.05
N GLY A 357 5.51 -48.93 15.10
CA GLY A 357 6.79 -49.17 15.77
C GLY A 357 7.91 -48.18 15.54
N GLY A 358 7.67 -47.04 15.01
CA GLY A 358 8.72 -46.01 14.88
C GLY A 358 8.17 -44.68 14.41
N SER A 359 8.23 -43.65 15.25
CA SER A 359 7.95 -42.27 14.91
C SER A 359 8.95 -41.77 13.88
N THR A 360 8.64 -41.93 12.60
CA THR A 360 9.37 -41.25 11.52
C THR A 360 8.45 -40.13 11.01
N GLN A 361 8.90 -38.88 11.08
CA GLN A 361 8.39 -37.84 10.23
C GLN A 361 8.42 -38.39 8.81
N ILE A 362 7.30 -38.39 8.13
CA ILE A 362 7.21 -38.85 6.77
C ILE A 362 7.37 -37.58 5.92
N PRO A 363 8.57 -37.30 5.37
CA PRO A 363 8.70 -36.23 4.40
C PRO A 363 7.93 -36.65 3.15
N GLY A 364 6.96 -35.84 2.77
CA GLY A 364 6.19 -36.09 1.56
C GLY A 364 5.37 -34.86 1.20
N THR A 365 4.90 -34.86 -0.03
CA THR A 365 4.05 -33.81 -0.57
C THR A 365 2.66 -34.38 -0.85
N LEU A 366 1.64 -33.58 -0.57
CA LEU A 366 0.28 -33.79 -0.98
C LEU A 366 0.05 -33.05 -2.29
N GLU A 367 -0.27 -33.76 -3.34
CA GLU A 367 -0.64 -33.18 -4.62
C GLU A 367 -2.17 -33.25 -4.78
N PHE A 368 -2.79 -32.08 -4.77
CA PHE A 368 -4.22 -31.93 -4.96
C PHE A 368 -4.50 -31.64 -6.42
N THR A 369 -5.29 -32.46 -7.09
CA THR A 369 -5.80 -32.17 -8.42
C THR A 369 -7.27 -31.82 -8.32
N ILE A 370 -7.58 -30.61 -8.75
CA ILE A 370 -8.94 -30.10 -8.86
C ILE A 370 -9.37 -30.36 -10.32
N ALA A 371 -10.16 -31.39 -10.56
CA ALA A 371 -10.88 -31.53 -11.82
C ALA A 371 -11.84 -30.35 -11.95
N GLU A 372 -12.13 -29.87 -13.17
CA GLU A 372 -13.02 -28.72 -13.38
C GLU A 372 -14.26 -28.82 -12.49
N LYS A 373 -14.29 -27.99 -11.42
CA LYS A 373 -15.35 -27.93 -10.43
C LYS A 373 -16.11 -26.65 -10.56
N GLU A 374 -17.40 -26.75 -10.79
CA GLU A 374 -18.31 -25.61 -10.72
C GLU A 374 -18.64 -25.32 -9.25
N ILE A 375 -18.20 -24.17 -8.77
CA ILE A 375 -18.36 -23.75 -7.37
C ILE A 375 -19.63 -22.94 -7.19
N THR A 376 -19.94 -22.13 -8.19
CA THR A 376 -21.24 -21.47 -8.38
C THR A 376 -21.57 -21.53 -9.86
N ASP A 377 -22.83 -21.21 -10.23
CA ASP A 377 -23.29 -21.17 -11.64
C ASP A 377 -22.34 -20.38 -12.58
N ASN A 378 -21.36 -19.66 -12.01
CA ASN A 378 -20.48 -18.73 -12.73
C ASN A 378 -18.98 -18.87 -12.38
N LEU A 379 -18.59 -19.77 -11.49
CA LEU A 379 -17.17 -19.95 -11.10
C LEU A 379 -16.76 -21.41 -11.26
N LYS A 380 -15.81 -21.63 -12.15
CA LYS A 380 -15.16 -22.94 -12.33
C LYS A 380 -13.69 -22.86 -11.93
N VAL A 381 -13.22 -23.87 -11.24
CA VAL A 381 -11.82 -24.02 -10.81
C VAL A 381 -11.28 -25.34 -11.31
N SER A 382 -10.09 -25.32 -11.90
CA SER A 382 -9.34 -26.52 -12.25
C SER A 382 -7.83 -26.29 -12.01
N GLY A 383 -7.09 -27.35 -11.75
CA GLY A 383 -5.64 -27.26 -11.58
C GLY A 383 -5.06 -28.24 -10.58
N SER A 384 -3.81 -28.04 -10.21
CA SER A 384 -3.15 -28.81 -9.16
C SER A 384 -2.38 -27.94 -8.18
N VAL A 385 -2.34 -28.39 -6.93
CA VAL A 385 -1.65 -27.73 -5.82
C VAL A 385 -0.81 -28.79 -5.12
N GLU A 386 0.48 -28.50 -4.94
CA GLU A 386 1.40 -29.34 -4.20
C GLU A 386 1.69 -28.67 -2.84
N VAL A 387 1.42 -29.39 -1.75
CA VAL A 387 1.68 -28.90 -0.38
C VAL A 387 2.62 -29.89 0.31
N GLU A 388 3.75 -29.41 0.80
CA GLU A 388 4.55 -30.20 1.75
C GLU A 388 3.77 -30.32 3.06
N ILE A 389 3.80 -31.52 3.67
CA ILE A 389 3.10 -31.76 4.94
C ILE A 389 3.70 -30.82 5.99
N PRO A 390 2.89 -29.95 6.63
CA PRO A 390 3.40 -28.94 7.53
C PRO A 390 3.98 -29.58 8.82
N ASP A 391 5.09 -29.01 9.27
CA ASP A 391 5.60 -29.27 10.61
C ASP A 391 4.85 -28.42 11.63
N ILE A 392 4.26 -29.05 12.63
CA ILE A 392 3.48 -28.37 13.67
C ILE A 392 4.17 -28.53 15.01
N THR A 393 4.42 -27.39 15.68
CA THR A 393 4.86 -27.33 17.07
C THR A 393 3.72 -26.81 17.93
N CYS A 394 3.35 -27.55 18.97
CA CYS A 394 2.38 -27.13 19.97
C CYS A 394 2.99 -27.19 21.38
N ILE A 395 3.06 -26.04 22.05
CA ILE A 395 3.44 -25.96 23.46
C ILE A 395 2.26 -25.35 24.20
N ALA A 396 1.75 -26.03 25.21
CA ALA A 396 0.65 -25.52 26.03
C ALA A 396 0.91 -25.80 27.49
N LYS A 397 1.01 -24.72 28.29
CA LYS A 397 1.12 -24.78 29.74
C LYS A 397 0.02 -23.91 30.34
N ALA A 398 -0.96 -24.52 30.92
CA ALA A 398 -2.09 -23.83 31.51
C ALA A 398 -2.66 -24.60 32.72
N ASN A 399 -3.04 -23.87 33.76
CA ASN A 399 -3.83 -24.40 34.87
C ASN A 399 -5.31 -24.23 34.55
N VAL A 400 -6.08 -25.33 34.65
CA VAL A 400 -7.48 -25.32 34.30
C VAL A 400 -8.30 -25.46 35.59
N GLY A 401 -9.15 -24.50 35.87
CA GLY A 401 -9.95 -24.47 37.08
C GLY A 401 -11.33 -23.87 36.86
N TRP A 402 -12.20 -23.95 37.90
CA TRP A 402 -13.56 -23.44 37.87
C TRP A 402 -13.71 -21.92 37.62
N ARG A 403 -12.61 -21.16 37.71
CA ARG A 403 -12.59 -19.70 37.40
C ARG A 403 -12.16 -19.40 35.97
N GLY A 404 -11.82 -20.45 35.19
CA GLY A 404 -11.33 -20.34 33.83
C GLY A 404 -9.99 -21.02 33.65
N VAL A 405 -9.35 -20.71 32.53
CA VAL A 405 -8.02 -21.20 32.15
C VAL A 405 -7.00 -20.08 32.42
N ASP A 406 -5.97 -20.42 33.19
CA ASP A 406 -4.83 -19.53 33.43
C ASP A 406 -3.66 -20.01 32.58
N VAL A 407 -3.33 -19.27 31.53
CA VAL A 407 -2.33 -19.64 30.51
C VAL A 407 -0.96 -19.10 30.92
N ASP A 408 -0.01 -19.98 31.21
CA ASP A 408 1.39 -19.63 31.46
C ASP A 408 2.21 -19.51 30.18
N GLU A 409 2.03 -20.44 29.24
CA GLU A 409 2.73 -20.47 27.95
C GLU A 409 1.83 -21.14 26.91
N PHE A 410 1.73 -20.53 25.74
CA PHE A 410 1.10 -21.13 24.57
C PHE A 410 1.89 -20.81 23.32
N THR A 411 2.24 -21.82 22.54
CA THR A 411 2.89 -21.68 21.24
C THR A 411 2.22 -22.63 20.26
N LEU A 412 1.78 -22.10 19.15
CA LEU A 412 1.37 -22.86 17.99
C LEU A 412 2.16 -22.32 16.79
N SER A 413 3.03 -23.16 16.25
CA SER A 413 3.85 -22.82 15.08
C SER A 413 3.63 -23.85 14.00
N ILE A 414 3.39 -23.40 12.79
CA ILE A 414 3.12 -24.21 11.61
C ILE A 414 4.12 -23.80 10.54
N SER A 415 5.02 -24.70 10.19
CA SER A 415 5.96 -24.48 9.08
C SER A 415 5.47 -25.24 7.86
N GLU A 416 5.24 -24.53 6.77
CA GLU A 416 4.67 -25.07 5.56
C GLU A 416 5.45 -24.64 4.33
N LYS A 417 5.43 -25.49 3.32
CA LYS A 417 5.85 -25.17 1.97
C LYS A 417 4.74 -25.50 1.01
N ILE A 418 4.21 -24.47 0.40
CA ILE A 418 3.14 -24.58 -0.56
C ILE A 418 3.70 -24.27 -1.94
N LYS A 419 3.57 -25.21 -2.86
CA LYS A 419 3.93 -25.04 -4.25
C LYS A 419 2.71 -25.26 -5.13
N ILE A 420 2.32 -24.22 -5.84
CA ILE A 420 1.37 -24.34 -6.92
C ILE A 420 2.16 -24.73 -8.16
N ALA A 421 2.20 -26.03 -8.46
CA ALA A 421 3.05 -26.60 -9.52
C ALA A 421 2.45 -26.52 -10.90
N SER A 422 1.14 -26.27 -11.04
CA SER A 422 0.46 -26.19 -12.33
C SER A 422 -0.75 -25.27 -12.27
N GLN A 423 -1.22 -24.89 -13.45
CA GLN A 423 -2.28 -23.92 -13.69
C GLN A 423 -3.52 -24.12 -12.82
N LEU A 424 -3.74 -23.26 -11.85
CA LEU A 424 -5.03 -23.07 -11.26
C LEU A 424 -5.84 -22.21 -12.23
N GLU A 425 -6.67 -22.80 -13.03
CA GLU A 425 -7.47 -22.10 -14.03
C GLU A 425 -8.84 -21.76 -13.43
N LEU A 426 -9.12 -20.48 -13.37
CA LEU A 426 -10.35 -19.94 -12.81
C LEU A 426 -11.11 -19.24 -13.92
N THR A 427 -12.29 -19.70 -14.21
CA THR A 427 -13.17 -19.10 -15.19
C THR A 427 -14.38 -18.51 -14.50
N LEU A 428 -14.51 -17.16 -14.51
CA LEU A 428 -15.69 -16.44 -14.05
C LEU A 428 -16.56 -16.02 -15.23
N ALA A 429 -17.86 -16.28 -15.16
CA ALA A 429 -18.83 -15.70 -16.09
C ALA A 429 -19.15 -14.24 -15.71
N GLU A 430 -19.55 -13.44 -16.69
CA GLU A 430 -19.63 -11.98 -16.78
C GLU A 430 -20.35 -11.16 -15.69
N SER A 431 -20.82 -11.70 -14.59
CA SER A 431 -21.53 -10.91 -13.59
C SER A 431 -20.92 -11.05 -12.21
N GLY A 432 -20.44 -9.94 -11.66
CA GLY A 432 -19.85 -9.87 -10.33
C GLY A 432 -20.74 -10.45 -9.23
N TYR A 433 -20.19 -11.38 -8.47
CA TYR A 433 -20.77 -11.93 -7.25
C TYR A 433 -19.83 -11.71 -6.07
N GLU A 434 -20.38 -11.13 -5.00
CA GLU A 434 -19.86 -11.31 -3.67
C GLU A 434 -20.27 -12.69 -3.19
N LEU A 435 -19.32 -13.59 -2.96
CA LEU A 435 -19.55 -14.90 -2.36
C LEU A 435 -19.82 -14.71 -0.85
N THR A 436 -21.07 -14.71 -0.45
CA THR A 436 -21.48 -14.73 0.95
C THR A 436 -21.53 -16.16 1.47
N ASN A 437 -20.78 -16.44 2.54
CA ASN A 437 -20.77 -17.73 3.20
C ASN A 437 -22.08 -17.96 3.98
N SER A 438 -22.68 -19.16 3.83
CA SER A 438 -24.02 -19.51 4.34
C SER A 438 -24.16 -19.62 5.87
N ASN A 439 -23.09 -19.40 6.65
CA ASN A 439 -23.09 -19.62 8.10
C ASN A 439 -22.80 -18.40 8.98
N GLY A 440 -22.75 -17.18 8.41
CA GLY A 440 -22.76 -15.93 9.22
C GLY A 440 -21.56 -15.67 10.13
N ALA A 441 -20.48 -16.46 10.06
CA ALA A 441 -19.25 -16.20 10.78
C ALA A 441 -18.21 -15.66 9.81
N THR A 442 -17.93 -14.39 9.93
CA THR A 442 -16.85 -13.69 9.23
C THR A 442 -15.49 -14.15 9.76
N ARG A 443 -14.97 -15.20 9.17
CA ARG A 443 -13.56 -15.56 9.28
C ARG A 443 -12.99 -15.66 7.88
N PHE A 444 -12.34 -14.60 7.41
CA PHE A 444 -11.79 -14.48 6.05
C PHE A 444 -12.86 -14.48 4.94
N GLU A 445 -13.10 -13.32 4.39
CA GLU A 445 -14.19 -13.05 3.45
C GLU A 445 -14.09 -13.85 2.16
N SER A 446 -15.26 -14.19 1.65
CA SER A 446 -15.74 -14.49 0.30
C SER A 446 -14.73 -15.07 -0.73
N GLY A 447 -14.98 -16.27 -1.18
CA GLY A 447 -14.23 -16.97 -2.23
C GLY A 447 -13.41 -18.15 -1.77
N ARG A 448 -13.50 -18.51 -0.48
CA ARG A 448 -12.77 -19.64 0.10
C ARG A 448 -13.33 -20.98 -0.39
N ILE A 449 -12.49 -21.74 -1.07
CA ILE A 449 -12.76 -23.09 -1.55
C ILE A 449 -11.96 -24.07 -0.71
N GLU A 450 -12.62 -24.89 0.05
CA GLU A 450 -11.97 -25.97 0.78
C GLU A 450 -11.42 -27.01 -0.19
N ILE A 451 -10.13 -27.31 -0.05
CA ILE A 451 -9.42 -28.33 -0.85
C ILE A 451 -9.43 -29.68 -0.13
N GLY A 452 -9.26 -29.68 1.18
CA GLY A 452 -9.27 -30.88 1.99
C GLY A 452 -8.90 -30.62 3.43
N ARG A 453 -9.03 -31.66 4.26
CA ARG A 453 -8.75 -31.64 5.71
C ARG A 453 -7.73 -32.68 6.09
N LEU A 454 -6.80 -32.30 6.96
CA LEU A 454 -5.80 -33.18 7.55
C LEU A 454 -5.87 -33.06 9.08
N PRO A 455 -6.50 -34.02 9.79
CA PRO A 455 -6.44 -34.07 11.23
C PRO A 455 -5.07 -34.52 11.71
N ILE A 456 -4.49 -33.77 12.60
CA ILE A 456 -3.16 -34.02 13.19
C ILE A 456 -3.32 -34.24 14.68
N ARG A 457 -2.83 -35.38 15.17
CA ARG A 457 -2.82 -35.70 16.58
C ARG A 457 -1.66 -35.01 17.28
N ILE A 458 -1.92 -34.43 18.44
CA ILE A 458 -0.91 -33.77 19.30
C ILE A 458 -0.87 -34.47 20.65
N GLY A 459 0.26 -35.06 20.97
CA GLY A 459 0.46 -35.77 22.24
C GLY A 459 -0.45 -36.99 22.44
N ALA A 460 -0.67 -37.35 23.68
CA ALA A 460 -1.43 -38.54 24.08
C ALA A 460 -2.73 -38.22 24.84
N THR A 461 -2.93 -36.97 25.23
CA THR A 461 -4.04 -36.54 26.10
C THR A 461 -5.31 -36.09 25.40
N GLY A 462 -5.42 -36.36 24.10
CA GLY A 462 -6.66 -36.13 23.35
C GLY A 462 -6.71 -34.80 22.60
N LEU A 463 -5.57 -34.15 22.38
CA LEU A 463 -5.51 -32.97 21.52
C LEU A 463 -5.34 -33.34 20.06
N SER A 464 -6.03 -32.64 19.19
CA SER A 464 -5.90 -32.71 17.73
C SER A 464 -5.87 -31.32 17.15
N PHE A 465 -5.18 -31.18 16.02
CA PHE A 465 -5.19 -29.97 15.20
C PHE A 465 -5.69 -30.31 13.83
N ASP A 466 -6.91 -29.86 13.53
CA ASP A 466 -7.54 -30.15 12.25
C ASP A 466 -7.19 -29.04 11.27
N ILE A 467 -6.33 -29.36 10.28
CA ILE A 467 -5.96 -28.43 9.21
C ILE A 467 -6.95 -28.53 8.08
N VAL A 468 -7.46 -27.39 7.66
CA VAL A 468 -8.24 -27.22 6.43
C VAL A 468 -7.39 -26.45 5.44
N PHE A 469 -7.05 -27.08 4.33
CA PHE A 469 -6.44 -26.41 3.20
C PHE A 469 -7.52 -25.75 2.35
N PHE A 470 -7.29 -24.52 1.94
CA PHE A 470 -8.24 -23.80 1.09
C PHE A 470 -7.53 -22.95 0.05
N CYS A 471 -8.17 -22.71 -1.08
CA CYS A 471 -7.80 -21.62 -1.95
C CYS A 471 -8.83 -20.48 -1.84
N ASN A 472 -8.33 -19.27 -1.90
CA ASN A 472 -9.14 -18.07 -1.94
C ASN A 472 -8.98 -17.41 -3.31
N VAL A 473 -10.12 -17.05 -3.90
CA VAL A 473 -10.13 -16.48 -5.23
C VAL A 473 -11.14 -15.35 -5.29
N SER A 474 -10.65 -14.16 -5.59
CA SER A 474 -11.51 -13.04 -5.96
C SER A 474 -11.06 -12.55 -7.33
N ALA A 475 -11.71 -13.04 -8.39
CA ALA A 475 -11.27 -12.68 -9.73
C ALA A 475 -12.46 -12.44 -10.66
N LYS A 476 -12.29 -11.46 -11.55
CA LYS A 476 -13.09 -11.38 -12.77
C LYS A 476 -12.21 -11.89 -13.92
N GLY A 477 -12.55 -13.01 -14.54
CA GLY A 477 -11.82 -13.57 -15.68
C GLY A 477 -11.06 -14.88 -15.39
N THR A 478 -10.21 -15.32 -16.32
CA THR A 478 -9.41 -16.55 -16.21
C THR A 478 -8.08 -16.25 -15.53
N ALA A 479 -7.74 -17.01 -14.50
CA ALA A 479 -6.47 -16.87 -13.78
C ALA A 479 -5.68 -18.17 -13.82
N SER A 480 -4.37 -18.07 -14.10
CA SER A 480 -3.43 -19.20 -13.98
C SER A 480 -2.27 -18.73 -13.12
N ILE A 481 -1.98 -19.44 -12.05
CA ILE A 481 -0.98 -19.02 -11.06
C ILE A 481 -0.04 -20.19 -10.79
N THR A 482 1.24 -19.91 -10.82
CA THR A 482 2.30 -20.83 -10.38
C THR A 482 3.23 -20.07 -9.43
N TYR A 483 3.29 -20.48 -8.18
CA TYR A 483 4.21 -19.89 -7.20
C TYR A 483 4.57 -20.89 -6.10
N THR A 484 5.65 -20.61 -5.39
CA THR A 484 6.06 -21.37 -4.20
C THR A 484 6.15 -20.41 -3.02
N ILE A 485 5.54 -20.75 -1.90
CA ILE A 485 5.66 -20.04 -0.63
C ILE A 485 6.26 -21.01 0.39
N ASN A 486 7.30 -20.56 1.08
CA ASN A 486 7.78 -21.19 2.30
C ASN A 486 7.48 -20.22 3.44
N SER A 487 6.73 -20.65 4.43
CA SER A 487 6.41 -19.81 5.57
C SER A 487 6.40 -20.59 6.88
N THR A 488 6.78 -19.93 7.96
CA THR A 488 6.50 -20.37 9.33
C THR A 488 5.52 -19.37 9.93
N GLN A 489 4.36 -19.85 10.34
CA GLN A 489 3.26 -19.03 10.81
C GLN A 489 2.76 -19.54 12.16
N GLY A 490 2.14 -18.66 12.94
CA GLY A 490 1.54 -19.05 14.20
C GLY A 490 1.52 -17.90 15.21
N TYR A 491 1.47 -18.27 16.46
CA TYR A 491 1.55 -17.28 17.55
C TYR A 491 2.13 -17.91 18.83
N GLN A 492 2.66 -17.04 19.67
CA GLN A 492 3.24 -17.41 20.94
C GLN A 492 2.79 -16.43 22.02
N TYR A 493 2.36 -16.99 23.15
CA TYR A 493 2.23 -16.28 24.42
C TYR A 493 3.20 -16.90 25.42
N LYS A 494 4.10 -16.08 25.96
CA LYS A 494 5.11 -16.54 26.92
C LYS A 494 5.55 -15.38 27.80
N ASN A 495 5.77 -15.67 29.10
CA ASN A 495 6.26 -14.68 30.06
C ASN A 495 5.39 -13.39 30.14
N GLY A 496 4.09 -13.48 29.85
CA GLY A 496 3.21 -12.34 29.87
C GLY A 496 3.20 -11.47 28.62
N ALA A 497 3.88 -11.87 27.54
CA ALA A 497 3.90 -11.19 26.27
C ALA A 497 3.39 -12.07 25.12
N SER A 498 2.66 -11.48 24.19
CA SER A 498 2.10 -12.14 22.99
C SER A 498 2.81 -11.67 21.74
N ARG A 499 3.08 -12.59 20.81
CA ARG A 499 3.61 -12.25 19.48
C ARG A 499 2.97 -13.10 18.39
N ALA A 500 2.83 -12.52 17.21
CA ALA A 500 2.61 -13.27 15.99
C ALA A 500 3.94 -13.88 15.51
N ILE A 501 3.88 -15.13 15.05
CA ILE A 501 4.98 -15.78 14.37
C ILE A 501 4.67 -15.68 12.88
N PHE A 502 5.52 -14.99 12.15
CA PHE A 502 5.39 -14.90 10.70
C PHE A 502 6.76 -14.74 10.08
N ASP A 503 7.25 -15.80 9.45
CA ASP A 503 8.51 -15.85 8.74
C ASP A 503 8.25 -16.31 7.30
N PHE A 504 8.15 -15.35 6.40
CA PHE A 504 7.98 -15.60 4.95
C PHE A 504 9.16 -15.05 4.15
N TYR A 505 10.24 -14.67 4.84
CA TYR A 505 11.37 -14.05 4.19
C TYR A 505 12.25 -15.04 3.41
N ASP A 506 12.11 -16.35 3.65
CA ASP A 506 13.04 -17.34 3.11
C ASP A 506 12.79 -17.76 1.67
N SER A 507 11.62 -17.59 1.09
CA SER A 507 11.49 -17.68 -0.38
C SER A 507 10.07 -17.45 -0.90
N LEU A 508 9.89 -16.41 -1.64
CA LEU A 508 8.83 -16.25 -2.62
C LEU A 508 9.45 -16.47 -4.01
N ASP A 509 9.42 -17.71 -4.50
CA ASP A 509 9.85 -18.03 -5.87
C ASP A 509 8.65 -17.96 -6.80
N PHE A 510 8.57 -16.91 -7.60
CA PHE A 510 7.53 -16.76 -8.61
C PHE A 510 7.98 -17.35 -9.93
N MET A 511 7.22 -18.29 -10.48
CA MET A 511 7.54 -18.88 -11.79
C MET A 511 6.67 -18.30 -12.92
N GLU A 512 5.37 -18.10 -12.75
CA GLU A 512 4.50 -17.53 -13.80
C GLU A 512 3.12 -17.15 -13.23
N ILE A 513 2.58 -16.00 -13.65
CA ILE A 513 1.22 -15.58 -13.32
C ILE A 513 0.44 -15.20 -14.56
N LYS A 514 -0.77 -15.77 -14.67
CA LYS A 514 -1.80 -15.35 -15.63
C LYS A 514 -3.08 -15.08 -14.85
N ALA A 515 -3.32 -13.86 -14.39
CA ALA A 515 -4.47 -13.60 -13.52
C ALA A 515 -5.11 -12.21 -13.65
N SER A 516 -6.43 -12.13 -13.38
CA SER A 516 -7.14 -10.90 -12.97
C SER A 516 -7.80 -11.13 -11.62
N GLY A 517 -7.41 -10.36 -10.63
CA GLY A 517 -7.93 -10.48 -9.28
C GLY A 517 -6.90 -11.03 -8.28
N THR A 518 -7.36 -11.44 -7.11
CA THR A 518 -6.52 -12.08 -6.11
C THR A 518 -6.69 -13.59 -6.16
N ALA A 519 -5.60 -14.31 -6.01
CA ALA A 519 -5.64 -15.74 -5.80
C ALA A 519 -4.59 -16.13 -4.77
N GLY A 520 -5.00 -16.86 -3.77
CA GLY A 520 -4.14 -17.30 -2.68
C GLY A 520 -4.48 -18.69 -2.21
N LEU A 521 -3.53 -19.26 -1.53
CA LEU A 521 -3.70 -20.49 -0.78
C LEU A 521 -3.54 -20.19 0.69
N GLY A 522 -4.29 -20.89 1.49
CA GLY A 522 -4.19 -20.79 2.91
C GLY A 522 -4.46 -22.10 3.59
N LEU A 523 -4.09 -22.11 4.86
CA LEU A 523 -4.52 -23.13 5.78
C LEU A 523 -5.23 -22.46 6.96
N SER A 524 -6.23 -23.14 7.46
CA SER A 524 -6.78 -22.82 8.77
C SER A 524 -6.81 -24.09 9.60
N GLY A 525 -6.60 -23.94 10.89
CA GLY A 525 -6.67 -25.10 11.77
C GLY A 525 -7.20 -24.69 13.12
N VAL A 526 -7.85 -25.65 13.76
CA VAL A 526 -8.34 -25.49 15.13
C VAL A 526 -7.71 -26.57 15.98
N LEU A 527 -7.01 -26.13 17.04
CA LEU A 527 -6.57 -27.01 18.09
C LEU A 527 -7.78 -27.37 18.96
N CYS A 528 -8.17 -28.62 18.91
CA CYS A 528 -9.32 -29.11 19.63
C CYS A 528 -8.94 -30.07 20.74
N ALA A 529 -9.67 -30.04 21.83
CA ALA A 529 -9.65 -31.11 22.82
C ALA A 529 -10.79 -32.10 22.49
N PHE A 530 -10.43 -33.37 22.24
CA PHE A 530 -11.33 -34.47 21.96
C PHE A 530 -12.34 -34.19 20.82
N ASN A 531 -11.91 -33.44 19.81
CA ASN A 531 -12.69 -33.02 18.63
C ASN A 531 -13.97 -32.20 18.96
N LEU A 532 -14.05 -31.58 20.15
CA LEU A 532 -15.27 -30.89 20.61
C LEU A 532 -15.04 -29.50 21.17
N ILE A 533 -13.91 -29.26 21.83
CA ILE A 533 -13.62 -27.98 22.47
C ILE A 533 -12.51 -27.29 21.70
N ASP A 534 -12.86 -26.17 21.08
CA ASP A 534 -11.91 -25.37 20.32
C ASP A 534 -11.01 -24.58 21.29
N LEU A 535 -9.78 -25.04 21.44
CA LEU A 535 -8.79 -24.41 22.32
C LEU A 535 -8.14 -23.20 21.68
N ALA A 536 -7.72 -23.35 20.42
CA ALA A 536 -7.06 -22.28 19.68
C ALA A 536 -7.34 -22.46 18.18
N GLY A 537 -7.79 -21.40 17.54
CA GLY A 537 -8.00 -21.35 16.10
C GLY A 537 -6.97 -20.44 15.43
N TYR A 538 -6.43 -20.90 14.32
CA TYR A 538 -5.51 -20.14 13.49
C TYR A 538 -5.90 -20.24 12.03
N ALA A 539 -5.78 -19.15 11.29
CA ALA A 539 -5.87 -19.17 9.84
C ALA A 539 -4.78 -18.28 9.26
N GLY A 540 -4.08 -18.79 8.26
CA GLY A 540 -3.08 -18.06 7.50
C GLY A 540 -3.39 -18.19 6.01
N GLU A 541 -3.12 -17.12 5.26
CA GLU A 541 -3.30 -17.07 3.81
C GLU A 541 -2.19 -16.22 3.20
N ALA A 542 -1.59 -16.72 2.14
CA ALA A 542 -0.68 -15.95 1.33
C ALA A 542 -0.99 -16.15 -0.15
N GLY A 543 -0.74 -15.13 -0.96
CA GLY A 543 -1.08 -15.20 -2.37
C GLY A 543 -0.62 -13.97 -3.14
N ILE A 544 -1.20 -13.82 -4.31
CA ILE A 544 -0.89 -12.75 -5.22
C ILE A 544 -2.17 -12.02 -5.59
N GLY A 545 -2.09 -10.71 -5.49
CA GLY A 545 -3.12 -9.78 -5.92
C GLY A 545 -2.72 -9.05 -7.19
N PHE A 546 -3.72 -8.77 -7.99
CA PHE A 546 -3.57 -8.03 -9.21
C PHE A 546 -4.65 -6.97 -9.27
N ASN A 547 -4.25 -5.72 -9.33
CA ASN A 547 -5.15 -4.58 -9.39
C ASN A 547 -4.81 -3.72 -10.60
N GLY A 548 -5.83 -3.25 -11.32
CA GLY A 548 -5.62 -2.40 -12.48
C GLY A 548 -6.85 -1.61 -12.85
N SER A 549 -6.62 -0.42 -13.35
CA SER A 549 -7.64 0.45 -13.94
C SER A 549 -7.26 0.75 -15.38
N PHE A 550 -8.23 0.65 -16.28
CA PHE A 550 -8.04 0.95 -17.70
C PHE A 550 -8.92 2.12 -18.10
N THR A 551 -8.33 3.05 -18.84
CA THR A 551 -9.07 4.17 -19.43
C THR A 551 -9.15 3.92 -20.94
N PRO A 552 -10.35 3.80 -21.51
CA PRO A 552 -10.52 3.71 -22.95
C PRO A 552 -10.31 5.07 -23.60
N HIS A 553 -9.49 5.10 -24.65
CA HIS A 553 -9.31 6.27 -25.54
C HIS A 553 -10.00 5.98 -26.85
N ILE A 554 -11.11 6.67 -27.12
CA ILE A 554 -11.92 6.48 -28.32
C ILE A 554 -11.35 7.35 -29.43
N LEU A 555 -10.77 6.71 -30.45
CA LEU A 555 -10.39 7.36 -31.68
C LEU A 555 -11.49 7.19 -32.73
N ALA A 556 -11.47 8.01 -33.75
CA ALA A 556 -12.46 7.97 -34.85
C ALA A 556 -12.54 6.62 -35.58
N THR A 557 -11.48 5.81 -35.49
CA THR A 557 -11.35 4.52 -36.19
C THR A 557 -11.04 3.34 -35.27
N ASP A 558 -10.72 3.56 -34.00
CA ASP A 558 -10.32 2.50 -33.06
C ASP A 558 -10.51 2.93 -31.60
N THR A 559 -10.59 1.98 -30.69
CA THR A 559 -10.58 2.24 -29.26
C THR A 559 -9.27 1.67 -28.69
N LEU A 560 -8.44 2.53 -28.16
CA LEU A 560 -7.18 2.15 -27.53
C LEU A 560 -7.34 2.17 -26.01
N TYR A 561 -6.66 1.28 -25.33
CA TYR A 561 -6.74 1.14 -23.88
C TYR A 561 -5.36 1.39 -23.25
N CYS A 562 -5.33 2.28 -22.27
CA CYS A 562 -4.19 2.49 -21.41
C CYS A 562 -4.61 2.29 -19.96
N GLY A 563 -3.78 1.67 -19.16
CA GLY A 563 -4.10 1.44 -17.77
C GLY A 563 -2.88 1.19 -16.90
N ASP A 564 -3.04 1.56 -15.65
CA ASP A 564 -2.10 1.25 -14.58
C ASP A 564 -2.43 -0.11 -13.99
N MET A 565 -1.41 -0.94 -13.85
CA MET A 565 -1.55 -2.25 -13.26
C MET A 565 -0.56 -2.42 -12.12
N THR A 566 -1.03 -3.03 -11.06
CA THR A 566 -0.23 -3.38 -9.90
C THR A 566 -0.35 -4.86 -9.64
N LEU A 567 0.79 -5.51 -9.54
CA LEU A 567 0.92 -6.88 -9.07
C LEU A 567 1.56 -6.83 -7.69
N TYR A 568 1.02 -7.57 -6.74
CA TYR A 568 1.54 -7.59 -5.37
C TYR A 568 1.38 -8.97 -4.73
N ALA A 569 2.33 -9.36 -3.86
CA ALA A 569 2.11 -10.45 -2.94
C ALA A 569 1.28 -9.96 -1.75
N TYR A 570 0.36 -10.76 -1.26
CA TYR A 570 -0.33 -10.49 -0.02
C TYR A 570 -0.17 -11.64 0.96
N ALA A 571 -0.21 -11.31 2.25
CA ALA A 571 -0.20 -12.31 3.32
C ALA A 571 -0.98 -11.77 4.51
N LYS A 572 -1.85 -12.59 5.04
CA LYS A 572 -2.65 -12.28 6.23
C LYS A 572 -2.77 -13.50 7.11
N SER A 573 -2.91 -13.29 8.40
CA SER A 573 -3.19 -14.35 9.35
C SER A 573 -4.13 -13.87 10.45
N GLY A 574 -4.71 -14.78 11.19
CA GLY A 574 -5.60 -14.43 12.28
C GLY A 574 -5.79 -15.56 13.28
N ILE A 575 -6.18 -15.17 14.48
CA ILE A 575 -6.51 -16.06 15.60
C ILE A 575 -8.00 -15.97 15.85
N ASP A 576 -8.63 -17.12 16.03
CA ASP A 576 -10.05 -17.17 16.30
C ASP A 576 -10.38 -16.69 17.72
N GLN A 577 -11.01 -15.53 17.81
CA GLN A 577 -11.40 -14.89 19.06
C GLN A 577 -12.41 -15.70 19.89
N GLU A 578 -13.17 -16.61 19.29
CA GLU A 578 -14.17 -17.41 19.99
C GLU A 578 -13.58 -18.62 20.72
N THR A 579 -12.32 -18.99 20.41
CA THR A 579 -11.61 -20.09 21.07
C THR A 579 -11.15 -19.71 22.49
N VAL A 580 -10.75 -20.70 23.30
CA VAL A 580 -10.29 -20.46 24.67
C VAL A 580 -9.07 -19.53 24.70
N VAL A 581 -8.07 -19.78 23.85
CA VAL A 581 -6.86 -18.96 23.76
C VAL A 581 -7.17 -17.63 23.11
N GLY A 582 -8.03 -17.61 22.08
CA GLY A 582 -8.44 -16.36 21.42
C GLY A 582 -9.12 -15.38 22.40
N LYS A 583 -10.04 -15.86 23.21
CA LYS A 583 -10.66 -15.06 24.29
C LYS A 583 -9.64 -14.55 25.30
N PHE A 584 -8.70 -15.38 25.72
CA PHE A 584 -7.64 -14.95 26.63
C PHE A 584 -6.79 -13.83 26.01
N LEU A 585 -6.36 -13.98 24.77
CA LEU A 585 -5.55 -12.98 24.07
C LEU A 585 -6.31 -11.67 23.85
N ASN A 586 -7.59 -11.76 23.49
CA ASN A 586 -8.43 -10.58 23.27
C ASN A 586 -8.81 -9.87 24.59
N ASP A 587 -9.30 -10.61 25.57
CA ASP A 587 -9.92 -10.03 26.77
C ASP A 587 -8.88 -9.63 27.85
N VAL A 588 -7.73 -10.31 27.87
CA VAL A 588 -6.69 -10.10 28.89
C VAL A 588 -5.49 -9.34 28.32
N CYS A 589 -5.04 -9.69 27.10
CA CYS A 589 -3.85 -9.11 26.50
C CYS A 589 -4.18 -7.96 25.54
N HIS A 590 -5.44 -7.74 25.21
CA HIS A 590 -5.89 -6.80 24.17
C HIS A 590 -5.07 -6.91 22.88
N TYR A 591 -4.74 -8.15 22.53
CA TYR A 591 -3.86 -8.48 21.43
C TYR A 591 -4.61 -8.37 20.10
N THR A 592 -3.95 -7.86 19.08
CA THR A 592 -4.52 -7.83 17.72
C THR A 592 -4.62 -9.25 17.19
N LEU A 593 -5.83 -9.71 16.89
CA LEU A 593 -6.10 -11.09 16.48
C LEU A 593 -6.04 -11.30 14.95
N GLU A 594 -6.08 -10.22 14.19
CA GLU A 594 -5.95 -10.23 12.73
C GLU A 594 -4.69 -9.47 12.32
N PHE A 595 -3.89 -10.05 11.44
CA PHE A 595 -2.63 -9.48 10.97
C PHE A 595 -2.62 -9.41 9.47
N GLN A 596 -2.49 -8.21 8.94
CA GLN A 596 -2.18 -7.95 7.54
C GLN A 596 -0.65 -7.80 7.44
N HIS A 597 0.03 -8.83 6.97
CA HIS A 597 1.50 -8.80 6.87
C HIS A 597 1.96 -8.12 5.59
N LEU A 598 1.24 -8.33 4.50
CA LEU A 598 1.48 -7.72 3.19
C LEU A 598 0.13 -7.39 2.53
N ASP A 599 0.03 -6.27 1.87
CA ASP A 599 -1.16 -5.82 1.13
C ASP A 599 -0.78 -5.02 -0.12
N ASN A 600 -1.76 -4.49 -0.82
CA ASN A 600 -1.59 -3.60 -1.98
C ASN A 600 -1.25 -2.15 -1.58
N ASP A 601 -0.71 -1.91 -0.43
CA ASP A 601 -0.28 -0.57 -0.05
C ASP A 601 1.07 -0.18 -0.71
N SER A 602 1.45 1.09 -0.57
CA SER A 602 2.70 1.62 -1.15
C SER A 602 3.95 0.99 -0.55
N SER A 603 3.80 0.30 0.57
CA SER A 603 4.87 -0.22 1.42
C SER A 603 5.23 -1.68 1.14
N ASN A 604 4.50 -2.37 0.26
CA ASN A 604 4.74 -3.78 -0.03
C ASN A 604 6.02 -3.98 -0.88
N PRO A 605 7.07 -4.64 -0.35
CA PRO A 605 8.33 -4.86 -1.09
C PRO A 605 8.18 -5.82 -2.27
N PHE A 606 7.11 -6.62 -2.29
CA PHE A 606 6.77 -7.54 -3.38
C PHE A 606 5.68 -6.96 -4.29
N LYS A 607 5.76 -5.69 -4.58
CA LYS A 607 4.83 -4.96 -5.43
C LYS A 607 5.54 -4.50 -6.70
N ALA A 608 4.92 -4.75 -7.85
CA ALA A 608 5.37 -4.24 -9.14
C ALA A 608 4.25 -3.43 -9.79
N LYS A 609 4.54 -2.18 -10.12
CA LYS A 609 3.67 -1.32 -10.91
C LYS A 609 4.13 -1.32 -12.36
N PHE A 610 3.22 -1.36 -13.30
CA PHE A 610 3.50 -1.26 -14.73
C PHE A 610 2.30 -0.74 -15.48
N HIS A 611 2.55 -0.16 -16.64
CA HIS A 611 1.51 0.35 -17.53
C HIS A 611 1.25 -0.65 -18.65
N VAL A 612 0.01 -0.70 -19.08
CA VAL A 612 -0.41 -1.53 -20.19
C VAL A 612 -1.06 -0.65 -21.24
N GLU A 613 -0.48 -0.59 -22.40
CA GLU A 613 -1.02 0.09 -23.57
C GLU A 613 -1.32 -0.92 -24.68
N ASN A 614 -2.59 -1.05 -25.05
CA ASN A 614 -3.03 -1.96 -26.12
C ASN A 614 -2.52 -3.42 -25.96
N GLY A 615 -2.57 -3.93 -24.73
CA GLY A 615 -2.12 -5.29 -24.43
C GLY A 615 -0.62 -5.49 -24.31
N ARG A 616 0.17 -4.42 -24.38
CA ARG A 616 1.62 -4.48 -24.17
C ARG A 616 2.01 -3.77 -22.89
N VAL A 617 2.88 -4.39 -22.12
CA VAL A 617 3.49 -3.70 -21.00
C VAL A 617 4.47 -2.66 -21.53
N VAL A 618 4.24 -1.42 -21.13
CA VAL A 618 5.07 -0.26 -21.47
C VAL A 618 5.57 0.37 -20.18
N PRO A 619 6.69 1.08 -20.19
CA PRO A 619 7.12 1.82 -19.01
C PRO A 619 6.08 2.84 -18.57
N GLU A 620 5.41 3.47 -19.52
CA GLU A 620 4.39 4.49 -19.34
C GLU A 620 3.46 4.50 -20.54
N CYS A 621 2.20 4.85 -20.33
CA CYS A 621 1.23 4.99 -21.41
C CYS A 621 1.56 6.23 -22.23
N THR A 622 1.67 6.06 -23.55
CA THR A 622 2.02 7.15 -24.48
C THR A 622 0.81 7.80 -25.17
N PHE A 623 -0.37 7.23 -24.93
CA PHE A 623 -1.60 7.58 -25.63
C PHE A 623 -2.59 8.29 -24.74
N GLY A 624 -3.09 9.43 -25.19
CA GLY A 624 -4.04 10.25 -24.41
C GLY A 624 -3.45 10.85 -23.14
N THR A 625 -2.13 11.02 -23.14
CA THR A 625 -1.39 11.56 -21.99
C THR A 625 -0.87 12.94 -22.28
N GLY A 626 -0.62 13.69 -21.21
CA GLY A 626 0.08 14.97 -21.24
C GLY A 626 1.34 14.93 -20.37
N GLU A 627 2.13 15.97 -20.47
CA GLU A 627 3.31 16.20 -19.65
C GLU A 627 3.03 17.34 -18.66
N LEU A 628 3.49 17.22 -17.42
CA LEU A 628 3.46 18.27 -16.41
C LEU A 628 4.87 18.73 -16.11
N LYS A 629 5.12 20.03 -16.20
CA LYS A 629 6.39 20.67 -15.86
C LYS A 629 6.17 21.84 -14.91
N GLY A 630 7.19 22.15 -14.10
CA GLY A 630 7.15 23.32 -13.25
C GLY A 630 8.47 23.58 -12.54
N LEU A 631 8.51 24.65 -11.79
CA LEU A 631 9.63 25.09 -10.97
C LEU A 631 9.14 25.31 -9.55
N ILE A 632 9.94 24.85 -8.58
CA ILE A 632 9.73 25.12 -7.15
C ILE A 632 10.87 25.99 -6.64
N ALA A 633 10.54 27.10 -6.03
CA ALA A 633 11.51 28.07 -5.49
C ALA A 633 11.10 28.53 -4.09
N SER A 634 12.04 29.10 -3.34
CA SER A 634 11.74 29.75 -2.06
C SER A 634 11.00 31.07 -2.28
N ALA A 635 10.03 31.35 -1.44
CA ALA A 635 9.26 32.59 -1.55
C ALA A 635 10.06 33.83 -1.10
N ASP A 636 11.08 33.63 -0.27
CA ASP A 636 11.88 34.70 0.33
C ASP A 636 12.92 35.23 -0.68
N GLU A 637 13.70 34.29 -1.27
CA GLU A 637 14.87 34.63 -2.09
C GLU A 637 14.67 34.37 -3.57
N ASN A 638 13.58 33.68 -3.95
CA ASN A 638 13.29 33.11 -5.28
C ASN A 638 14.40 32.12 -5.75
N GLU A 639 15.12 31.52 -4.79
CA GLU A 639 16.13 30.50 -5.09
C GLU A 639 15.46 29.14 -5.36
N PRO A 640 15.91 28.41 -6.37
CA PRO A 640 15.36 27.08 -6.67
C PRO A 640 15.53 26.11 -5.49
N ILE A 641 14.52 25.29 -5.23
CA ILE A 641 14.55 24.25 -4.20
C ILE A 641 14.80 22.90 -4.84
N ALA A 642 16.01 22.34 -4.64
CA ALA A 642 16.39 21.01 -5.07
C ALA A 642 15.85 19.93 -4.11
N GLY A 643 15.45 18.78 -4.64
CA GLY A 643 15.01 17.65 -3.84
C GLY A 643 13.65 17.83 -3.15
N ALA A 644 12.85 18.81 -3.56
CA ALA A 644 11.47 18.91 -3.10
C ALA A 644 10.67 17.69 -3.60
N ARG A 645 10.00 16.99 -2.70
CA ARG A 645 9.15 15.83 -3.01
C ARG A 645 7.82 16.31 -3.56
N ILE A 646 7.39 15.70 -4.65
CA ILE A 646 6.13 15.96 -5.32
C ILE A 646 5.38 14.63 -5.45
N ARG A 647 4.24 14.51 -4.76
CA ARG A 647 3.33 13.38 -4.86
C ARG A 647 2.13 13.75 -5.72
N ILE A 648 1.82 12.93 -6.69
CA ILE A 648 0.78 13.18 -7.68
C ILE A 648 -0.30 12.13 -7.51
N TYR A 649 -1.51 12.57 -7.20
CA TYR A 649 -2.68 11.72 -6.99
C TYR A 649 -3.69 11.96 -8.10
N SER A 650 -4.31 10.90 -8.60
CA SER A 650 -5.38 11.01 -9.60
C SER A 650 -6.68 11.45 -8.92
N GLY A 651 -7.33 12.47 -9.47
CA GLY A 651 -8.56 13.04 -8.95
C GLY A 651 -8.36 14.24 -8.01
N GLU A 652 -9.43 14.63 -7.32
CA GLU A 652 -9.48 15.83 -6.48
C GLU A 652 -9.07 15.56 -5.01
N THR A 653 -8.85 14.31 -4.63
CA THR A 653 -8.60 13.91 -3.23
C THR A 653 -7.13 13.55 -3.02
N LEU A 654 -6.47 14.24 -2.11
CA LEU A 654 -5.11 13.90 -1.64
C LEU A 654 -5.11 12.63 -0.78
N GLY A 655 -4.02 11.85 -0.90
CA GLY A 655 -3.82 10.62 -0.13
C GLY A 655 -4.48 9.38 -0.72
N GLU A 656 -5.34 9.54 -1.73
CA GLU A 656 -5.96 8.43 -2.45
C GLU A 656 -5.40 8.35 -3.88
N ASN A 657 -5.25 7.14 -4.42
CA ASN A 657 -4.83 6.91 -5.81
C ASN A 657 -3.49 7.59 -6.20
N LEU A 658 -2.45 7.39 -5.40
CA LEU A 658 -1.11 7.90 -5.72
C LEU A 658 -0.64 7.33 -7.07
N VAL A 659 -0.39 8.22 -8.03
CA VAL A 659 0.10 7.87 -9.37
C VAL A 659 1.61 7.84 -9.41
N ARG A 660 2.27 8.89 -8.86
CA ARG A 660 3.72 9.02 -8.93
C ARG A 660 4.27 9.89 -7.80
N THR A 661 5.48 9.57 -7.36
CA THR A 661 6.32 10.46 -6.53
C THR A 661 7.56 10.83 -7.33
N ILE A 662 7.84 12.11 -7.42
CA ILE A 662 9.03 12.66 -8.08
C ILE A 662 9.69 13.71 -7.21
N TYR A 663 10.85 14.18 -7.64
CA TYR A 663 11.64 15.19 -6.93
C TYR A 663 12.14 16.26 -7.88
N THR A 664 12.30 17.47 -7.38
CA THR A 664 12.93 18.53 -8.15
C THR A 664 14.42 18.27 -8.33
N ASP A 665 14.96 18.67 -9.48
CA ASP A 665 16.38 18.61 -9.78
C ASP A 665 17.18 19.71 -9.04
N GLU A 666 18.51 19.80 -9.28
CA GLU A 666 19.40 20.80 -8.68
C GLU A 666 19.00 22.27 -8.99
N THR A 667 18.20 22.47 -10.01
CA THR A 667 17.69 23.76 -10.45
C THR A 667 16.21 24.01 -10.07
N GLY A 668 15.65 23.16 -9.19
CA GLY A 668 14.27 23.26 -8.72
C GLY A 668 13.20 22.86 -9.73
N ASN A 669 13.58 22.37 -10.90
CA ASN A 669 12.64 21.95 -11.94
C ASN A 669 12.15 20.54 -11.69
N TYR A 670 10.92 20.27 -12.13
CA TYR A 670 10.37 18.93 -12.22
C TYR A 670 9.66 18.72 -13.56
N SER A 671 9.65 17.47 -14.01
CA SER A 671 8.92 17.03 -15.19
C SER A 671 8.30 15.67 -14.94
N VAL A 672 7.05 15.51 -15.35
CA VAL A 672 6.31 14.25 -15.30
C VAL A 672 5.65 14.00 -16.64
N ASP A 673 6.14 13.00 -17.32
CA ASP A 673 5.62 12.58 -18.62
C ASP A 673 4.47 11.59 -18.45
N ASN A 674 3.64 11.48 -19.48
CA ASN A 674 2.65 10.42 -19.62
C ASN A 674 1.59 10.35 -18.50
N LEU A 675 1.15 11.50 -17.99
CA LEU A 675 -0.03 11.58 -17.14
C LEU A 675 -1.27 11.51 -18.02
N THR A 676 -2.21 10.63 -17.69
CA THR A 676 -3.52 10.58 -18.37
C THR A 676 -4.23 11.93 -18.25
N ALA A 677 -4.88 12.39 -19.31
CA ALA A 677 -5.62 13.64 -19.28
C ALA A 677 -6.69 13.62 -18.17
N GLY A 678 -6.78 14.68 -17.38
CA GLY A 678 -7.70 14.80 -16.24
C GLY A 678 -7.16 15.62 -15.08
N THR A 679 -7.92 15.68 -14.00
CA THR A 679 -7.58 16.44 -12.79
C THR A 679 -6.68 15.60 -11.87
N TYR A 680 -5.64 16.22 -11.34
CA TYR A 680 -4.73 15.65 -10.37
C TYR A 680 -4.61 16.56 -9.15
N SER A 681 -4.48 15.94 -7.98
CA SER A 681 -4.10 16.64 -6.74
C SER A 681 -2.61 16.39 -6.48
N ILE A 682 -1.87 17.44 -6.16
CA ILE A 682 -0.42 17.39 -6.00
C ILE A 682 -0.07 17.85 -4.58
N GLU A 683 0.70 17.02 -3.86
CA GLU A 683 1.31 17.37 -2.58
C GLU A 683 2.78 17.69 -2.79
N ILE A 684 3.25 18.83 -2.28
CA ILE A 684 4.62 19.28 -2.40
C ILE A 684 5.22 19.52 -1.02
N ALA A 685 6.38 18.93 -0.77
CA ALA A 685 7.06 18.97 0.51
C ALA A 685 8.58 19.13 0.34
N ALA A 686 9.18 20.02 1.12
CA ALA A 686 10.63 20.23 1.16
C ALA A 686 11.10 20.52 2.58
N THR A 687 12.31 20.06 2.92
CA THR A 687 12.90 20.28 4.25
C THR A 687 13.06 21.78 4.54
N GLY A 688 12.53 22.23 5.67
CA GLY A 688 12.59 23.64 6.07
C GLY A 688 11.45 24.52 5.53
N TYR A 689 10.55 23.95 4.72
CA TYR A 689 9.42 24.67 4.13
C TYR A 689 8.07 24.11 4.59
N LYS A 690 7.01 24.91 4.48
CA LYS A 690 5.64 24.44 4.69
C LYS A 690 5.22 23.54 3.54
N LYS A 691 4.46 22.49 3.86
CA LYS A 691 3.85 21.59 2.85
C LYS A 691 2.76 22.33 2.09
N TYR A 692 2.62 22.06 0.81
CA TYR A 692 1.58 22.62 -0.05
C TYR A 692 0.84 21.56 -0.82
N ASP A 693 -0.42 21.87 -1.04
CA ASP A 693 -1.33 21.07 -1.85
C ASP A 693 -1.86 21.94 -2.98
N MET A 694 -1.96 21.40 -4.20
CA MET A 694 -2.52 22.11 -5.34
C MET A 694 -3.25 21.15 -6.28
N GLN A 695 -4.13 21.69 -7.10
CA GLN A 695 -4.76 20.92 -8.19
C GLN A 695 -4.19 21.38 -9.54
N VAL A 696 -4.09 20.44 -10.47
CA VAL A 696 -3.68 20.68 -11.85
C VAL A 696 -4.53 19.84 -12.79
N GLU A 697 -4.84 20.38 -13.95
CA GLU A 697 -5.52 19.67 -15.01
C GLU A 697 -4.54 19.36 -16.13
N ILE A 698 -4.42 18.08 -16.47
CA ILE A 698 -3.55 17.58 -17.54
C ILE A 698 -4.36 17.49 -18.83
N THR A 699 -3.82 18.11 -19.87
CA THR A 699 -4.42 18.11 -21.21
C THR A 699 -3.72 17.06 -22.08
N GLU A 700 -4.51 16.28 -22.80
CA GLU A 700 -4.01 15.25 -23.72
C GLU A 700 -3.09 15.84 -24.79
N ASN A 701 -1.98 15.13 -25.06
CA ASN A 701 -0.96 15.50 -26.07
C ASN A 701 -0.36 16.90 -25.89
N ALA A 702 -0.34 17.42 -24.67
CA ALA A 702 0.17 18.73 -24.33
C ALA A 702 1.15 18.72 -23.16
N THR A 703 2.08 19.67 -23.15
CA THR A 703 2.87 19.99 -21.97
C THR A 703 2.18 21.09 -21.19
N VAL A 704 1.77 20.77 -19.97
CA VAL A 704 1.21 21.72 -19.01
C VAL A 704 2.34 22.27 -18.15
N TYR A 705 2.55 23.58 -18.19
CA TYR A 705 3.50 24.26 -17.32
C TYR A 705 2.76 24.85 -16.14
N ASN A 706 3.13 24.39 -14.92
CA ASN A 706 2.64 25.06 -13.71
C ASN A 706 3.30 26.42 -13.51
N GLU A 707 2.55 27.32 -12.90
CA GLU A 707 3.12 28.55 -12.34
C GLU A 707 4.24 28.17 -11.33
N THR A 708 5.33 28.97 -11.30
CA THR A 708 6.42 28.73 -10.34
C THR A 708 5.88 28.75 -8.92
N LEU A 709 5.93 27.61 -8.22
CA LEU A 709 5.49 27.53 -6.84
C LEU A 709 6.53 28.15 -5.90
N LEU A 710 6.10 29.14 -5.13
CA LEU A 710 6.93 29.79 -4.12
C LEU A 710 6.65 29.18 -2.74
N MET A 711 7.56 28.35 -2.22
CA MET A 711 7.42 27.72 -0.90
C MET A 711 7.84 28.67 0.22
N ILE A 712 7.01 28.71 1.27
CA ILE A 712 7.27 29.55 2.46
C ILE A 712 8.12 28.77 3.47
N GLY A 713 9.18 29.40 3.95
CA GLY A 713 10.03 28.86 5.02
C GLY A 713 9.26 28.70 6.35
N ARG A 714 9.63 27.71 7.15
CA ARG A 714 8.98 27.42 8.47
C ARG A 714 9.36 28.39 9.58
N ASN A 715 10.44 29.12 9.42
CA ASN A 715 10.90 30.06 10.43
C ASN A 715 10.05 31.33 10.37
N GLY A 716 9.22 31.57 11.37
CA GLY A 716 8.43 32.80 11.51
C GLY A 716 6.93 32.60 11.33
N GLU A 717 6.32 31.73 12.11
CA GLU A 717 4.86 31.47 12.05
C GLU A 717 4.01 32.57 12.65
N ASP A 718 4.55 33.38 13.55
CA ASP A 718 3.86 34.48 14.21
C ASP A 718 4.14 35.81 13.49
N GLY A 719 3.17 36.28 12.73
CA GLY A 719 3.24 37.59 12.05
C GLY A 719 2.42 37.62 10.77
N VAL A 720 2.52 38.70 10.03
CA VAL A 720 1.81 38.89 8.77
C VAL A 720 2.77 39.34 7.68
N GLY A 721 2.48 38.97 6.45
CA GLY A 721 3.02 39.57 5.24
C GLY A 721 1.97 40.42 4.54
N THR A 722 2.39 41.28 3.65
CA THR A 722 1.52 42.18 2.91
C THR A 722 1.48 41.83 1.43
N VAL A 723 0.29 41.73 0.88
CA VAL A 723 0.05 41.57 -0.56
C VAL A 723 -0.60 42.85 -1.10
N THR A 724 -0.01 43.42 -2.14
CA THR A 724 -0.55 44.60 -2.82
C THR A 724 -0.78 44.30 -4.31
N GLY A 725 -1.53 45.15 -4.97
CA GLY A 725 -1.68 45.06 -6.42
C GLY A 725 -2.61 46.11 -7.02
N GLU A 726 -2.58 46.17 -8.35
CA GLU A 726 -3.47 46.99 -9.16
C GLU A 726 -4.55 46.11 -9.83
N LEU A 727 -5.72 46.72 -10.04
CA LEU A 727 -6.89 46.05 -10.62
C LEU A 727 -7.23 46.74 -11.92
N LYS A 728 -7.13 46.03 -13.06
CA LYS A 728 -7.28 46.60 -14.39
C LYS A 728 -8.36 45.85 -15.19
N ASP A 729 -8.99 46.58 -16.11
CA ASP A 729 -9.91 46.04 -17.12
C ASP A 729 -9.12 45.52 -18.32
N ALA A 730 -9.40 44.25 -18.71
CA ALA A 730 -8.66 43.58 -19.79
C ALA A 730 -8.82 44.25 -21.16
N LEU A 731 -9.99 44.88 -21.45
CA LEU A 731 -10.28 45.48 -22.77
C LEU A 731 -9.77 46.88 -22.93
N THR A 732 -9.62 47.60 -21.83
CA THR A 732 -9.28 49.02 -21.85
C THR A 732 -7.95 49.35 -21.23
N GLY A 733 -7.35 48.40 -20.47
CA GLY A 733 -6.15 48.59 -19.65
C GLY A 733 -6.37 49.61 -18.51
N LEU A 734 -7.59 50.12 -18.32
CA LEU A 734 -7.86 51.15 -17.30
C LEU A 734 -8.10 50.54 -15.92
N PRO A 735 -7.76 51.28 -14.86
CA PRO A 735 -8.02 50.86 -13.49
C PRO A 735 -9.51 50.66 -13.21
N ILE A 736 -9.86 49.60 -12.44
CA ILE A 736 -11.24 49.29 -12.00
C ILE A 736 -11.30 49.26 -10.48
N GLN A 737 -12.46 49.53 -9.90
CA GLN A 737 -12.70 49.65 -8.45
C GLN A 737 -14.06 49.02 -8.08
N ASP A 738 -14.36 48.94 -6.80
CA ASP A 738 -15.60 48.34 -6.25
C ASP A 738 -15.71 46.82 -6.57
N MET A 739 -14.80 46.00 -6.03
CA MET A 739 -14.78 44.57 -6.19
C MET A 739 -14.96 43.85 -4.86
N THR A 740 -15.47 42.65 -4.92
CA THR A 740 -15.47 41.68 -3.80
C THR A 740 -14.32 40.71 -3.98
N TYR A 741 -13.64 40.33 -2.88
CA TYR A 741 -12.65 39.27 -2.91
C TYR A 741 -12.97 38.16 -1.92
N ASN A 742 -12.49 36.98 -2.22
CA ASN A 742 -12.39 35.83 -1.31
C ASN A 742 -10.97 35.31 -1.29
N ILE A 743 -10.50 34.90 -0.09
CA ILE A 743 -9.22 34.24 0.10
C ILE A 743 -9.49 32.77 0.43
N ARG A 744 -8.81 31.86 -0.25
CA ARG A 744 -8.80 30.42 0.06
C ARG A 744 -7.37 29.96 0.32
N LYS A 745 -7.22 28.94 1.20
CA LYS A 745 -5.92 28.34 1.48
C LYS A 745 -5.46 27.53 0.26
N ASP A 746 -4.17 27.51 0.02
CA ASP A 746 -3.46 26.81 -1.04
C ASP A 746 -3.71 27.38 -2.46
N TRP A 747 -2.85 26.98 -3.41
CA TRP A 747 -2.94 27.45 -4.81
C TRP A 747 -3.95 26.64 -5.62
N ASN A 748 -4.48 27.29 -6.65
CA ASN A 748 -5.52 26.74 -7.55
C ASN A 748 -6.79 26.24 -6.83
N ASN A 749 -7.02 26.71 -5.60
CA ASN A 749 -8.19 26.33 -4.81
C ASN A 749 -9.39 27.22 -5.13
N THR A 750 -10.15 26.89 -6.17
CA THR A 750 -11.29 27.69 -6.66
C THR A 750 -12.62 27.33 -5.98
N THR A 751 -12.72 26.16 -5.32
CA THR A 751 -13.98 25.63 -4.76
C THR A 751 -13.93 25.37 -3.25
N GLY A 752 -12.75 25.42 -2.62
CA GLY A 752 -12.56 25.15 -1.20
C GLY A 752 -13.16 26.22 -0.26
N ALA A 753 -13.02 25.99 1.04
CA ALA A 753 -13.54 26.90 2.08
C ALA A 753 -12.94 28.30 1.96
N VAL A 754 -13.78 29.33 2.02
CA VAL A 754 -13.36 30.72 2.08
C VAL A 754 -12.83 31.02 3.48
N LEU A 755 -11.59 31.50 3.58
CA LEU A 755 -10.97 31.91 4.82
C LEU A 755 -11.33 33.36 5.18
N GLU A 756 -11.34 34.23 4.19
CA GLU A 756 -11.64 35.66 4.34
C GLU A 756 -12.40 36.15 3.12
N THR A 757 -13.29 37.09 3.33
CA THR A 757 -14.02 37.84 2.28
C THR A 757 -14.03 39.32 2.62
N GLY A 758 -13.98 40.20 1.60
CA GLY A 758 -14.02 41.63 1.76
C GLY A 758 -14.27 42.35 0.46
N THR A 759 -14.06 43.69 0.47
CA THR A 759 -14.22 44.55 -0.72
C THR A 759 -12.98 45.40 -0.96
N PHE A 760 -12.67 45.65 -2.23
CA PHE A 760 -11.68 46.63 -2.66
C PHE A 760 -12.43 47.80 -3.29
N ASP A 761 -12.50 48.91 -2.56
CA ASP A 761 -13.21 50.15 -3.01
C ASP A 761 -12.36 50.98 -3.98
N ALA A 762 -11.06 50.75 -4.04
CA ALA A 762 -10.10 51.42 -4.93
C ALA A 762 -9.58 50.46 -6.03
N SER A 763 -8.90 51.02 -7.01
CA SER A 763 -8.23 50.23 -8.07
C SER A 763 -6.88 49.65 -7.63
N THR A 764 -6.46 49.91 -6.42
CA THR A 764 -5.32 49.31 -5.75
C THR A 764 -5.80 48.61 -4.49
N TYR A 765 -5.15 47.50 -4.12
CA TYR A 765 -5.51 46.76 -2.94
C TYR A 765 -4.29 46.44 -2.06
N GLU A 766 -4.58 46.22 -0.79
CA GLU A 766 -3.62 45.76 0.20
C GLU A 766 -4.29 44.75 1.13
N LEU A 767 -3.65 43.59 1.30
CA LEU A 767 -4.08 42.53 2.20
C LEU A 767 -2.95 42.19 3.16
N SER A 768 -3.27 41.98 4.44
CA SER A 768 -2.34 41.50 5.44
C SER A 768 -2.76 40.11 5.87
N LEU A 769 -1.97 39.10 5.53
CA LEU A 769 -2.26 37.68 5.76
C LEU A 769 -1.12 36.99 6.50
N ASN A 770 -1.40 35.90 7.18
CA ASN A 770 -0.36 35.01 7.71
C ASN A 770 0.51 34.45 6.59
N PRO A 771 1.81 34.17 6.83
CA PRO A 771 2.67 33.55 5.83
C PRO A 771 2.09 32.23 5.30
N GLY A 772 1.94 32.10 3.99
CA GLY A 772 1.33 30.95 3.35
C GLY A 772 1.03 31.17 1.87
N ASN A 773 0.57 30.12 1.22
CA ASN A 773 0.08 30.18 -0.15
C ASN A 773 -1.45 30.21 -0.16
N TYR A 774 -2.02 31.06 -1.00
CA TYR A 774 -3.45 31.30 -1.07
C TYR A 774 -3.92 31.49 -2.51
N THR A 775 -5.19 31.22 -2.73
CA THR A 775 -5.91 31.63 -3.96
C THR A 775 -6.75 32.85 -3.63
N LEU A 776 -6.49 33.94 -4.33
CA LEU A 776 -7.27 35.17 -4.27
C LEU A 776 -8.28 35.19 -5.42
N GLU A 777 -9.55 35.13 -5.08
CA GLU A 777 -10.69 35.23 -6.02
C GLU A 777 -11.18 36.67 -6.03
N ILE A 778 -11.29 37.26 -7.22
CA ILE A 778 -11.82 38.62 -7.43
C ILE A 778 -13.12 38.55 -8.22
N ILE A 779 -14.15 39.15 -7.65
CA ILE A 779 -15.52 39.13 -8.18
C ILE A 779 -15.99 40.56 -8.40
N LYS A 780 -16.50 40.86 -9.61
CA LYS A 780 -17.11 42.14 -9.94
C LYS A 780 -18.31 41.94 -10.87
N GLU A 781 -19.39 42.70 -10.64
CA GLU A 781 -20.58 42.67 -11.51
C GLU A 781 -20.19 43.04 -12.95
N ASN A 782 -20.68 42.26 -13.93
CA ASN A 782 -20.37 42.36 -15.37
C ASN A 782 -18.91 42.03 -15.75
N TYR A 783 -18.18 41.32 -14.89
CA TYR A 783 -16.85 40.79 -15.16
C TYR A 783 -16.78 39.29 -14.84
N ILE A 784 -15.97 38.60 -15.60
CA ILE A 784 -15.65 37.18 -15.35
C ILE A 784 -14.82 37.12 -14.07
N THR A 785 -15.22 36.28 -13.11
CA THR A 785 -14.46 36.04 -11.89
C THR A 785 -13.06 35.53 -12.22
N ASN A 786 -12.03 36.12 -11.63
CA ASN A 786 -10.64 35.70 -11.80
C ASN A 786 -10.07 35.18 -10.50
N HIS A 787 -9.20 34.17 -10.61
CA HIS A 787 -8.45 33.56 -9.51
C HIS A 787 -6.96 33.72 -9.78
N ILE A 788 -6.23 34.22 -8.81
CA ILE A 788 -4.78 34.30 -8.87
C ILE A 788 -4.16 33.62 -7.65
N ASN A 789 -2.98 33.05 -7.83
CA ASN A 789 -2.19 32.47 -6.78
C ASN A 789 -1.29 33.55 -6.14
N ILE A 790 -1.28 33.61 -4.82
CA ILE A 790 -0.46 34.55 -4.07
C ILE A 790 0.37 33.80 -3.00
N ALA A 791 1.65 34.18 -2.85
CA ALA A 791 2.53 33.72 -1.79
C ALA A 791 2.78 34.89 -0.81
N VAL A 792 2.46 34.67 0.46
CA VAL A 792 2.61 35.64 1.53
C VAL A 792 3.83 35.31 2.37
N VAL A 793 4.82 36.18 2.38
CA VAL A 793 6.08 36.03 3.12
C VAL A 793 6.05 36.92 4.34
N LEU A 794 6.54 36.46 5.49
CA LEU A 794 6.58 37.18 6.74
C LEU A 794 7.35 38.52 6.59
N ASP A 795 6.74 39.60 7.07
CA ASP A 795 7.30 40.97 7.07
C ASP A 795 7.69 41.49 5.66
N GLU A 796 7.27 40.82 4.58
CA GLU A 796 7.49 41.27 3.21
C GLU A 796 6.22 41.81 2.56
N THR A 797 6.42 42.68 1.54
CA THR A 797 5.34 43.12 0.64
C THR A 797 5.57 42.54 -0.74
N LYS A 798 4.63 41.73 -1.21
CA LYS A 798 4.62 41.16 -2.57
C LYS A 798 3.51 41.83 -3.41
N THR A 799 3.80 42.08 -4.67
CA THR A 799 2.84 42.72 -5.60
C THR A 799 2.28 41.67 -6.59
N TYR A 800 0.94 41.56 -6.64
CA TYR A 800 0.21 40.74 -7.56
C TYR A 800 -0.89 41.57 -8.23
N ASN A 801 -0.66 42.00 -9.47
CA ASN A 801 -1.67 42.75 -10.23
C ASN A 801 -2.73 41.81 -10.78
N VAL A 802 -3.97 42.25 -10.82
CA VAL A 802 -5.11 41.47 -11.29
C VAL A 802 -5.79 42.14 -12.47
N THR A 803 -6.01 41.39 -13.51
CA THR A 803 -6.76 41.82 -14.68
C THR A 803 -8.08 41.06 -14.76
N LEU A 804 -9.20 41.77 -14.87
CA LEU A 804 -10.53 41.21 -15.04
C LEU A 804 -11.03 41.42 -16.48
N SER A 805 -11.49 40.31 -17.08
CA SER A 805 -12.13 40.34 -18.38
C SER A 805 -13.61 40.71 -18.20
N PRO A 806 -14.12 41.80 -18.85
CA PRO A 806 -15.55 42.13 -18.75
C PRO A 806 -16.40 41.03 -19.43
N GLU A 807 -17.55 40.73 -18.82
CA GLU A 807 -18.56 39.91 -19.45
C GLU A 807 -19.01 40.58 -20.73
N ASN A 808 -19.18 39.84 -21.78
CA ASN A 808 -19.65 40.37 -23.06
C ASN A 808 -20.94 39.69 -23.48
N SER A 809 -22.00 40.43 -23.42
CA SER A 809 -23.32 39.96 -23.89
C SER A 809 -23.39 39.74 -25.42
N SER A 810 -22.36 40.16 -26.16
CA SER A 810 -22.24 39.98 -27.61
C SER A 810 -21.13 39.00 -28.04
N ILE A 811 -20.35 38.40 -27.10
CA ILE A 811 -19.43 37.33 -27.39
C ILE A 811 -20.24 36.03 -27.23
N ASP A 812 -20.73 35.51 -28.33
CA ASP A 812 -21.19 34.13 -28.41
C ASP A 812 -19.96 33.20 -28.63
N SER A 813 -20.17 31.90 -28.83
CA SER A 813 -19.14 30.90 -29.03
C SER A 813 -18.18 31.15 -30.21
N ASP A 814 -18.46 32.15 -31.03
CA ASP A 814 -17.74 32.46 -32.28
C ASP A 814 -16.65 33.52 -32.08
N ASN A 815 -16.33 33.91 -30.84
CA ASN A 815 -15.36 34.93 -30.48
C ASN A 815 -14.37 34.47 -29.44
N LEU A 816 -13.07 34.80 -29.59
CA LEU A 816 -12.05 34.55 -28.59
C LEU A 816 -11.41 35.85 -28.11
N ARG A 817 -11.25 35.97 -26.80
CA ARG A 817 -10.42 37.00 -26.18
C ARG A 817 -9.21 36.39 -25.53
N ILE A 818 -8.04 36.91 -25.83
CA ILE A 818 -6.73 36.41 -25.35
C ILE A 818 -6.11 37.54 -24.55
N VAL A 819 -5.85 37.27 -23.26
CA VAL A 819 -5.31 38.26 -22.32
C VAL A 819 -3.92 37.77 -21.87
N LEU A 820 -2.88 38.56 -22.14
CA LEU A 820 -1.52 38.36 -21.70
C LEU A 820 -1.26 39.25 -20.50
N THR A 821 -0.71 38.69 -19.42
CA THR A 821 -0.22 39.40 -18.24
C THR A 821 1.16 38.86 -17.88
N TRP A 822 2.00 39.66 -17.23
CA TRP A 822 3.35 39.28 -16.79
C TRP A 822 3.79 40.10 -15.55
N GLY A 823 4.99 39.90 -15.05
CA GLY A 823 5.54 40.60 -13.90
C GLY A 823 6.20 41.96 -14.22
N GLU A 824 7.05 42.42 -13.35
CA GLU A 824 7.74 43.72 -13.50
C GLU A 824 8.69 43.75 -14.69
N TYR A 825 9.30 42.63 -15.03
CA TYR A 825 10.27 42.54 -16.13
C TYR A 825 10.07 41.25 -16.91
N PRO A 826 10.12 41.26 -18.26
CA PRO A 826 10.44 42.37 -19.21
C PRO A 826 9.47 43.55 -19.14
N TRP A 827 9.89 44.74 -19.55
CA TRP A 827 9.01 45.87 -19.58
C TRP A 827 7.92 45.77 -20.63
N ASP A 828 8.24 45.08 -21.73
CA ASP A 828 7.39 45.03 -22.93
C ASP A 828 7.35 43.63 -23.48
N LEU A 829 6.18 42.96 -23.40
CA LEU A 829 5.86 41.70 -24.03
C LEU A 829 4.75 41.95 -25.06
N ASP A 830 5.05 41.68 -26.33
CA ASP A 830 4.10 41.84 -27.40
C ASP A 830 3.31 40.56 -27.70
N SER A 831 1.99 40.71 -27.91
CA SER A 831 1.17 39.62 -28.46
C SER A 831 1.15 39.63 -29.97
N HIS A 832 1.25 38.46 -30.59
CA HIS A 832 1.23 38.25 -32.01
C HIS A 832 0.19 37.21 -32.38
N LEU A 833 -0.84 37.59 -33.12
CA LEU A 833 -1.88 36.69 -33.64
C LEU A 833 -1.74 36.56 -35.17
N TYR A 834 -1.44 35.36 -35.62
CA TYR A 834 -1.46 35.03 -37.06
C TYR A 834 -2.75 34.29 -37.43
N GLY A 835 -3.42 34.77 -38.51
CA GLY A 835 -4.47 34.04 -39.19
C GLY A 835 -3.90 33.42 -40.45
N LYS A 836 -3.89 32.10 -40.55
CA LYS A 836 -3.33 31.36 -41.69
C LYS A 836 -4.43 30.67 -42.48
N ASP A 837 -4.29 30.65 -43.80
CA ASP A 837 -5.16 29.87 -44.67
C ASP A 837 -4.85 28.38 -44.54
N LYS A 838 -5.86 27.55 -44.23
CA LYS A 838 -5.67 26.11 -43.98
C LYS A 838 -5.13 25.30 -45.13
N LEU A 839 -5.40 25.73 -46.39
CA LEU A 839 -5.02 24.99 -47.58
C LEU A 839 -3.56 25.27 -47.97
N THR A 840 -3.13 26.53 -47.78
CA THR A 840 -1.85 27.03 -48.27
C THR A 840 -0.84 27.25 -47.17
N ASP A 841 -1.27 27.21 -45.92
CA ASP A 841 -0.51 27.57 -44.70
C ASP A 841 0.16 28.95 -44.76
N SER A 842 -0.41 29.82 -45.60
CA SER A 842 0.10 31.19 -45.78
C SER A 842 -0.60 32.15 -44.85
N ASP A 843 0.14 33.14 -44.33
CA ASP A 843 -0.42 34.20 -43.51
C ASP A 843 -1.42 35.02 -44.30
N VAL A 844 -2.64 35.10 -43.79
CA VAL A 844 -3.71 35.98 -44.31
C VAL A 844 -3.62 37.33 -43.60
N PHE A 845 -3.34 37.30 -42.31
CA PHE A 845 -3.10 38.48 -41.49
C PHE A 845 -2.20 38.22 -40.32
N HIS A 846 -1.65 39.31 -39.77
CA HIS A 846 -0.83 39.31 -38.55
C HIS A 846 -1.24 40.52 -37.73
N THR A 847 -1.89 40.27 -36.58
CA THR A 847 -2.26 41.31 -35.61
C THR A 847 -1.24 41.42 -34.49
N CYS A 848 -0.67 42.59 -34.27
CA CYS A 848 0.38 42.88 -33.32
C CYS A 848 0.52 44.42 -33.13
N TYR A 849 1.47 44.92 -32.35
CA TYR A 849 1.62 46.34 -32.02
C TYR A 849 1.69 47.28 -33.24
N TRP A 850 2.30 46.90 -34.35
CA TRP A 850 2.33 47.71 -35.58
C TRP A 850 1.17 47.48 -36.52
N ALA A 851 0.36 46.42 -36.37
CA ALA A 851 -0.80 46.08 -37.19
C ALA A 851 -1.98 45.72 -36.28
N LYS A 852 -2.44 46.67 -35.48
CA LYS A 852 -3.39 46.45 -34.37
C LYS A 852 -4.75 45.91 -34.79
N ASN A 853 -5.15 46.06 -36.03
CA ASN A 853 -6.49 45.69 -36.51
C ASN A 853 -6.44 44.99 -37.87
N TYR A 854 -7.22 43.91 -38.01
CA TYR A 854 -7.51 43.27 -39.27
C TYR A 854 -9.02 43.35 -39.58
N TYR A 855 -9.34 43.82 -40.78
CA TYR A 855 -10.72 43.99 -41.24
C TYR A 855 -10.97 43.21 -42.52
N GLN A 856 -12.17 42.61 -42.65
CA GLN A 856 -12.76 42.18 -43.90
C GLN A 856 -13.88 43.16 -44.31
N GLY A 857 -13.63 44.00 -45.30
CA GLY A 857 -14.53 45.13 -45.61
C GLY A 857 -14.63 46.13 -44.47
N SER A 858 -15.78 46.23 -43.81
CA SER A 858 -15.99 47.13 -42.66
C SER A 858 -16.05 46.36 -41.33
N THR A 859 -15.96 45.01 -41.36
CA THR A 859 -16.07 44.17 -40.17
C THR A 859 -14.67 43.93 -39.59
N ALA A 860 -14.53 44.22 -38.31
CA ALA A 860 -13.31 43.88 -37.58
C ALA A 860 -13.28 42.36 -37.33
N ILE A 861 -12.24 41.68 -37.77
CA ILE A 861 -12.03 40.24 -37.58
C ILE A 861 -11.16 39.97 -36.38
N ALA A 862 -10.03 40.69 -36.29
CA ALA A 862 -9.13 40.58 -35.14
C ALA A 862 -8.59 41.95 -34.74
N LYS A 863 -8.33 42.13 -33.46
CA LYS A 863 -7.82 43.41 -32.95
C LYS A 863 -6.95 43.19 -31.72
N LEU A 864 -5.84 43.92 -31.65
CA LEU A 864 -5.10 44.18 -30.45
C LEU A 864 -5.79 45.32 -29.71
N ASP A 865 -6.58 45.00 -28.66
CA ASP A 865 -7.40 45.99 -27.94
C ASP A 865 -6.58 46.82 -26.99
N VAL A 866 -5.65 46.22 -26.27
CA VAL A 866 -4.70 46.88 -25.38
C VAL A 866 -3.31 46.45 -25.76
N ASP A 867 -2.40 47.44 -25.82
CA ASP A 867 -0.97 47.32 -26.10
C ASP A 867 -0.23 48.04 -24.99
N ASP A 868 0.27 47.27 -24.01
CA ASP A 868 0.91 47.79 -22.81
C ASP A 868 2.44 47.63 -22.91
N THR A 869 3.17 48.72 -22.90
CA THR A 869 4.62 48.79 -23.04
C THR A 869 5.34 49.10 -21.72
N THR A 870 4.68 48.90 -20.58
CA THR A 870 5.12 49.47 -19.29
C THR A 870 5.23 48.47 -18.14
N SER A 871 5.30 47.17 -18.35
CA SER A 871 5.27 46.11 -17.34
C SER A 871 3.87 45.70 -16.89
N TYR A 872 3.80 44.44 -16.40
CA TYR A 872 2.61 43.76 -15.86
C TYR A 872 1.46 43.54 -16.85
N GLY A 873 1.32 44.33 -17.90
CA GLY A 873 0.19 44.25 -18.83
C GLY A 873 -1.10 44.89 -18.24
N PRO A 874 -2.28 44.52 -18.77
CA PRO A 874 -2.56 43.47 -19.75
C PRO A 874 -2.21 43.88 -21.19
N GLU A 875 -1.89 42.93 -22.01
CA GLU A 875 -2.05 43.04 -23.46
C GLU A 875 -3.19 42.13 -23.91
N THR A 876 -4.13 42.69 -24.69
CA THR A 876 -5.36 41.95 -25.03
C THR A 876 -5.58 41.93 -26.52
N THR A 877 -5.74 40.72 -27.05
CA THR A 877 -6.10 40.47 -28.43
C THR A 877 -7.48 39.80 -28.52
N THR A 878 -8.40 40.35 -29.29
CA THR A 878 -9.73 39.76 -29.51
C THR A 878 -9.93 39.35 -30.96
N ILE A 879 -10.36 38.10 -31.19
CA ILE A 879 -10.90 37.62 -32.47
C ILE A 879 -12.41 37.80 -32.42
N TYR A 880 -12.96 38.69 -33.22
CA TYR A 880 -14.36 39.02 -33.23
C TYR A 880 -15.21 38.13 -34.14
N GLU A 881 -14.59 37.50 -35.11
CA GLU A 881 -15.25 36.61 -36.07
C GLU A 881 -14.28 35.52 -36.47
N LEU A 882 -14.60 34.27 -36.11
CA LEU A 882 -13.84 33.09 -36.44
C LEU A 882 -14.15 32.61 -37.86
N ASN A 883 -13.18 32.11 -38.58
CA ASN A 883 -13.33 31.61 -39.94
C ASN A 883 -12.83 30.17 -40.04
N ASP A 884 -13.74 29.24 -40.35
CA ASP A 884 -13.47 27.81 -40.49
C ASP A 884 -12.42 27.44 -41.53
N ASN A 885 -12.10 28.34 -42.45
CA ASN A 885 -11.05 28.15 -43.47
C ASN A 885 -9.68 28.66 -42.99
N MET A 886 -9.59 29.17 -41.79
CA MET A 886 -8.35 29.66 -41.17
C MET A 886 -7.94 28.82 -39.99
N LYS A 887 -6.61 28.80 -39.74
CA LYS A 887 -5.99 28.40 -38.50
C LYS A 887 -5.41 29.65 -37.83
N TYR A 888 -5.57 29.74 -36.50
CA TYR A 888 -5.04 30.85 -35.71
C TYR A 888 -3.87 30.38 -34.88
N SER A 889 -2.74 31.12 -34.89
CA SER A 889 -1.57 30.82 -34.09
C SER A 889 -1.23 32.03 -33.23
N TYR A 890 -1.08 31.84 -31.91
CA TYR A 890 -0.80 32.91 -30.97
C TYR A 890 0.58 32.78 -30.38
N TYR A 891 1.32 33.88 -30.41
CA TYR A 891 2.68 33.98 -29.89
C TYR A 891 2.81 35.18 -28.94
N VAL A 892 3.78 35.09 -28.02
CA VAL A 892 4.26 36.20 -27.21
C VAL A 892 5.72 36.47 -27.56
N HIS A 893 6.10 37.74 -27.74
CA HIS A 893 7.45 38.17 -28.06
C HIS A 893 7.99 39.08 -26.96
N ASP A 894 9.17 38.79 -26.43
CA ASP A 894 9.91 39.67 -25.52
C ASP A 894 10.57 40.79 -26.30
N TYR A 895 9.84 41.89 -26.50
CA TYR A 895 10.35 43.04 -27.22
C TYR A 895 11.54 43.66 -26.50
N THR A 896 11.52 43.71 -25.15
CA THR A 896 12.60 44.25 -24.34
C THR A 896 13.94 43.57 -24.62
N ASN A 897 13.93 42.26 -24.80
CA ASN A 897 15.14 41.45 -25.02
C ASN A 897 15.20 40.80 -26.42
N GLY A 898 14.41 41.29 -27.38
CA GLY A 898 14.19 40.64 -28.68
C GLY A 898 15.46 40.37 -29.50
N TYR A 899 16.56 41.04 -29.26
CA TYR A 899 17.86 40.78 -29.91
C TYR A 899 18.78 39.82 -29.16
N SER A 900 18.37 39.30 -28.01
CA SER A 900 19.16 38.38 -27.22
C SER A 900 18.98 36.94 -27.77
N SER A 901 20.07 36.23 -27.91
CA SER A 901 20.06 34.78 -28.25
C SER A 901 20.19 33.87 -27.02
N SER A 902 20.04 34.41 -25.83
CA SER A 902 20.22 33.69 -24.56
C SER A 902 19.37 34.28 -23.42
N SER A 903 18.35 35.08 -23.73
CA SER A 903 17.49 35.67 -22.68
C SER A 903 16.64 34.58 -22.02
N THR A 904 16.51 34.63 -20.71
CA THR A 904 15.57 33.88 -19.89
C THR A 904 14.55 34.80 -19.20
N ALA A 905 14.52 36.10 -19.58
CA ALA A 905 13.70 37.10 -18.91
C ALA A 905 12.21 36.80 -19.02
N MET A 906 11.74 36.35 -20.20
CA MET A 906 10.34 35.98 -20.38
C MET A 906 9.97 34.77 -19.49
N ALA A 907 10.85 33.75 -19.41
CA ALA A 907 10.62 32.60 -18.51
C ALA A 907 10.52 33.01 -17.03
N ALA A 908 11.33 33.98 -16.61
CA ALA A 908 11.32 34.49 -15.23
C ALA A 908 10.20 35.51 -14.94
N SER A 909 9.45 35.94 -15.96
CA SER A 909 8.45 37.01 -15.84
C SER A 909 7.14 36.58 -15.17
N GLY A 910 6.88 35.25 -15.07
CA GLY A 910 5.58 34.73 -14.68
C GLY A 910 4.48 35.05 -15.71
N ALA A 911 4.88 35.23 -17.00
CA ALA A 911 3.92 35.53 -18.05
C ALA A 911 2.82 34.47 -18.16
N LYS A 912 1.60 34.93 -18.29
CA LYS A 912 0.39 34.11 -18.33
C LYS A 912 -0.52 34.56 -19.47
N VAL A 913 -1.01 33.61 -20.25
CA VAL A 913 -2.00 33.83 -21.32
C VAL A 913 -3.30 33.15 -20.93
N GLN A 914 -4.37 33.92 -20.84
CA GLN A 914 -5.72 33.44 -20.57
C GLN A 914 -6.58 33.58 -21.83
N VAL A 915 -7.25 32.50 -22.22
CA VAL A 915 -8.11 32.46 -23.40
C VAL A 915 -9.55 32.34 -22.95
N TYR A 916 -10.36 33.32 -23.31
CA TYR A 916 -11.77 33.41 -22.98
C TYR A 916 -12.62 33.16 -24.23
N ALA A 917 -13.64 32.31 -24.11
CA ALA A 917 -14.70 32.16 -25.05
C ALA A 917 -16.05 32.41 -24.33
N GLY A 918 -16.84 33.33 -24.85
CA GLY A 918 -18.02 33.82 -24.12
C GLY A 918 -17.64 34.41 -22.74
N ASN A 919 -18.26 33.90 -21.68
CA ASN A 919 -18.03 34.35 -20.29
C ASN A 919 -17.25 33.31 -19.49
N VAL A 920 -16.46 32.48 -20.13
CA VAL A 920 -15.66 31.44 -19.50
C VAL A 920 -14.20 31.57 -19.90
N CYS A 921 -13.29 31.47 -18.94
CA CYS A 921 -11.86 31.23 -19.18
C CYS A 921 -11.65 29.75 -19.50
N TYR A 922 -11.40 29.44 -20.78
CA TYR A 922 -11.24 28.05 -21.24
C TYR A 922 -9.85 27.49 -20.97
N PHE A 923 -8.80 28.33 -21.17
CA PHE A 923 -7.42 27.90 -21.03
C PHE A 923 -6.61 28.98 -20.33
N THR A 924 -5.68 28.52 -19.50
CA THR A 924 -4.63 29.34 -18.91
C THR A 924 -3.28 28.71 -19.22
N PHE A 925 -2.40 29.44 -19.89
CA PHE A 925 -1.04 29.02 -20.21
C PHE A 925 -0.08 29.81 -19.35
N ASN A 926 0.84 29.11 -18.68
CA ASN A 926 1.98 29.72 -18.00
C ASN A 926 3.20 29.60 -18.90
N VAL A 927 4.06 30.61 -18.89
CA VAL A 927 5.27 30.61 -19.71
C VAL A 927 6.20 29.47 -19.31
N PRO A 928 6.77 28.71 -20.28
CA PRO A 928 7.75 27.68 -20.00
C PRO A 928 8.99 28.22 -19.29
N ASN A 929 9.54 27.50 -18.30
CA ASN A 929 10.81 27.86 -17.67
C ASN A 929 12.00 27.47 -18.56
N GLU A 930 11.99 27.99 -19.78
CA GLU A 930 12.98 27.74 -20.83
C GLU A 930 13.47 29.07 -21.43
N GLY A 931 14.71 29.10 -21.93
CA GLY A 931 15.24 30.30 -22.57
C GLY A 931 14.61 30.54 -23.93
N GLY A 932 14.26 31.81 -24.19
CA GLY A 932 13.68 32.21 -25.45
C GLY A 932 13.16 33.66 -25.42
N THR A 933 13.02 34.26 -26.58
CA THR A 933 12.38 35.58 -26.75
C THR A 933 11.07 35.51 -27.52
N TRP A 934 10.71 34.33 -27.97
CA TRP A 934 9.43 34.00 -28.57
C TRP A 934 8.83 32.79 -27.88
N TRP A 935 7.54 32.88 -27.53
CA TRP A 935 6.74 31.81 -26.95
C TRP A 935 5.58 31.52 -27.89
N HIS A 936 5.58 30.39 -28.59
CA HIS A 936 4.42 29.87 -29.31
C HIS A 936 3.47 29.23 -28.30
N VAL A 937 2.37 29.90 -28.00
CA VAL A 937 1.47 29.50 -26.92
C VAL A 937 0.53 28.37 -27.37
N PHE A 938 -0.22 28.60 -28.43
CA PHE A 938 -1.20 27.63 -28.95
C PHE A 938 -1.52 27.87 -30.44
N ASP A 939 -2.08 26.84 -31.05
CA ASP A 939 -2.79 26.88 -32.30
C ASP A 939 -4.28 26.62 -32.09
N TYR A 940 -5.16 27.31 -32.86
CA TYR A 940 -6.61 27.11 -32.77
C TYR A 940 -7.22 26.89 -34.15
N ASP A 941 -8.05 25.85 -34.27
CA ASP A 941 -8.77 25.48 -35.48
C ASP A 941 -10.29 25.63 -35.23
N PRO A 942 -10.97 26.71 -35.76
CA PRO A 942 -12.38 26.92 -35.56
C PRO A 942 -13.31 25.83 -36.10
N ALA A 943 -12.92 25.20 -37.22
CA ALA A 943 -13.76 24.18 -37.86
C ALA A 943 -13.93 22.90 -37.03
N THR A 944 -13.00 22.66 -36.13
CA THR A 944 -13.04 21.51 -35.20
C THR A 944 -13.20 21.97 -33.75
N ASP A 945 -13.23 23.29 -33.52
CA ASP A 945 -13.19 23.91 -32.17
C ASP A 945 -12.02 23.39 -31.31
N ALA A 946 -10.90 23.11 -32.00
CA ALA A 946 -9.73 22.51 -31.33
C ALA A 946 -8.65 23.56 -31.04
N LEU A 947 -8.43 23.83 -29.76
CA LEU A 947 -7.27 24.58 -29.28
C LEU A 947 -6.16 23.58 -28.94
N THR A 948 -5.05 23.67 -29.65
CA THR A 948 -3.87 22.80 -29.47
C THR A 948 -2.77 23.57 -28.74
N PRO A 949 -2.47 23.25 -27.49
CA PRO A 949 -1.33 23.81 -26.77
C PRO A 949 0.00 23.49 -27.50
N VAL A 950 0.85 24.48 -27.65
CA VAL A 950 2.21 24.31 -28.22
C VAL A 950 3.27 24.52 -27.19
N ASN A 951 3.15 25.61 -26.40
CA ASN A 951 4.04 25.93 -25.27
C ASN A 951 5.55 25.85 -25.60
N ALA A 952 5.95 26.28 -26.79
CA ALA A 952 7.34 26.18 -27.25
C ALA A 952 8.06 27.50 -27.19
N MET A 953 9.28 27.51 -26.59
CA MET A 953 10.15 28.66 -26.54
C MET A 953 11.19 28.64 -27.69
N SER A 954 11.48 29.80 -28.24
CA SER A 954 12.50 29.95 -29.29
C SER A 954 13.17 31.34 -29.24
N TYR A 955 14.31 31.53 -29.92
CA TYR A 955 14.96 32.84 -30.10
C TYR A 955 14.64 33.48 -31.46
N SER A 956 13.78 32.88 -32.22
CA SER A 956 13.32 33.41 -33.51
C SER A 956 11.94 32.84 -33.80
N ASN A 957 11.09 33.68 -34.42
CA ASN A 957 9.78 33.24 -34.93
C ASN A 957 9.96 32.52 -36.26
#